data_11cc31f4bcba6143cba8b7860603589b
#
_entry.id   11cc31f4bcba6143cba8b7860603589b
#
_cell.length_a   1.000
_cell.length_b   1.000
_cell.length_c   1.000
_cell.angle_alpha   90.00
_cell.angle_beta   90.00
_cell.angle_gamma   90.00
#
_symmetry.space_group_name_H-M   'P 1'
#
loop_
_entity.id
_entity.type
_entity.pdbx_description
1 polymer ?
#
loop_
_entity_poly.entity_id
_entity_poly.type
_entity_poly.pdbx_seq_one_letter_code
_entity_poly.pdbx_strand_id
1 'polypeptide(L)'
;MELADVSTIAVLGAGNMGHGIAEVAALAGYDVQLRDINEELVQDGYDSIEWSLNKLAEKNRISDDEATAAKERVDPVVEMVDAVGEADVIIEAVPEVMDIKTDVFSEVIAHAPDHAIVTTNTSSLSITELAEATDRPERFCGMHFFNPPVRMELVEVIAGGHTSEETLELIEALAASMDKTPVRVHKDSPGFIVNRVLLPLLNEAAWLVDEETATIAEVDATTKFDMGLPMGAFELADQVGIDVSYHVLDYMHETVGDAYRPCPLLAEKVESEAVGKKVGEGFYEYEDSGVEIPPDAGRQEIADRLLAVMANEVAGLIDEEVADAAAVDRAMQLGAGFPDGPAKMADNRGLQPLVAVLDERFEATDELRYEAVGLLREYAVEGNTFHGVESADERDDEPAPFETIQVDRAGDEERVARIVLDRPHRMNTVSAELLDELSQAVDELDGDESVRCLLVAGAGDRAFCAGADVTSMASEADPLDGIELSRTGQQTFGKLESCDTPVVAAVDGYCLGGGMELAACADLRIASDRSEFGQPEHGLGLMPGWGGTQRLAHLLGESRAKEIIFTGERYDAETMAAYGFVSEVVDSEAFDEAAIELAEKLAAGPPVAQKFTKRAMLAGRDSIDAGLEIEAQAFGHLLGTDDLLEGIRAFTSDDDPAFTGE
;
A
#
# COMPACT_ATOMS: atom_id res chain seq x y z
N MET A 1 -7.81 6.78 30.98
CA MET A 1 -8.28 7.93 30.18
C MET A 1 -8.80 7.34 28.88
N GLU A 2 -9.97 7.74 28.44
CA GLU A 2 -10.53 7.32 27.15
C GLU A 2 -10.30 8.43 26.11
N LEU A 3 -10.36 8.12 24.81
CA LEU A 3 -10.16 9.12 23.74
C LEU A 3 -11.09 10.33 23.89
N ALA A 4 -12.32 10.12 24.34
CA ALA A 4 -13.29 11.20 24.57
C ALA A 4 -12.89 12.18 25.69
N ASP A 5 -11.92 11.83 26.53
CA ASP A 5 -11.38 12.69 27.58
C ASP A 5 -10.22 13.57 27.07
N VAL A 6 -9.67 13.28 25.89
CA VAL A 6 -8.57 14.04 25.27
C VAL A 6 -9.14 15.29 24.60
N SER A 7 -8.73 16.44 25.05
CA SER A 7 -9.14 17.74 24.50
C SER A 7 -7.96 18.64 24.14
N THR A 8 -6.86 18.53 24.85
CA THR A 8 -5.70 19.42 24.74
C THR A 8 -4.43 18.62 24.48
N ILE A 9 -3.74 18.98 23.41
CA ILE A 9 -2.47 18.36 22.99
C ILE A 9 -1.36 19.41 23.07
N ALA A 10 -0.27 19.08 23.73
CA ALA A 10 0.96 19.89 23.68
C ALA A 10 1.92 19.31 22.66
N VAL A 11 2.40 20.13 21.73
CA VAL A 11 3.45 19.75 20.78
C VAL A 11 4.73 20.53 21.11
N LEU A 12 5.79 19.81 21.47
CA LEU A 12 7.07 20.37 21.91
C LEU A 12 8.10 20.31 20.78
N GLY A 13 8.49 21.48 20.28
CA GLY A 13 9.26 21.67 19.07
C GLY A 13 8.35 22.17 17.94
N ALA A 14 8.59 23.38 17.43
CA ALA A 14 7.81 24.00 16.35
C ALA A 14 8.52 23.89 14.98
N GLY A 15 9.51 23.00 14.89
CA GLY A 15 10.23 22.70 13.64
C GLY A 15 9.39 21.96 12.62
N ASN A 16 10.07 21.39 11.59
CA ASN A 16 9.42 20.75 10.44
C ASN A 16 8.38 19.66 10.80
N MET A 17 8.69 18.81 11.78
CA MET A 17 7.73 17.80 12.23
C MET A 17 6.66 18.39 13.16
N GLY A 18 7.08 19.22 14.14
CA GLY A 18 6.17 19.69 15.19
C GLY A 18 5.05 20.59 14.67
N HIS A 19 5.33 21.53 13.75
CA HIS A 19 4.26 22.34 13.17
C HIS A 19 3.27 21.50 12.36
N GLY A 20 3.76 20.48 11.63
CA GLY A 20 2.87 19.57 10.89
C GLY A 20 2.02 18.68 11.81
N ILE A 21 2.57 18.18 12.91
CA ILE A 21 1.83 17.41 13.93
C ILE A 21 0.76 18.31 14.59
N ALA A 22 1.12 19.54 14.94
CA ALA A 22 0.20 20.52 15.52
C ALA A 22 -0.96 20.86 14.54
N GLU A 23 -0.66 21.01 13.25
CA GLU A 23 -1.66 21.24 12.20
C GLU A 23 -2.65 20.07 12.11
N VAL A 24 -2.15 18.83 12.07
CA VAL A 24 -2.99 17.62 11.98
C VAL A 24 -3.89 17.51 13.22
N ALA A 25 -3.36 17.72 14.41
CA ALA A 25 -4.14 17.70 15.66
C ALA A 25 -5.23 18.79 15.68
N ALA A 26 -4.90 20.01 15.23
CA ALA A 26 -5.85 21.12 15.17
C ALA A 26 -6.98 20.89 14.15
N LEU A 27 -6.65 20.28 12.99
CA LEU A 27 -7.65 19.88 11.98
C LEU A 27 -8.58 18.79 12.51
N ALA A 28 -8.07 17.87 13.32
CA ALA A 28 -8.88 16.84 14.00
C ALA A 28 -9.78 17.39 15.13
N GLY A 29 -9.62 18.68 15.49
CA GLY A 29 -10.50 19.37 16.44
C GLY A 29 -9.93 19.53 17.84
N TYR A 30 -8.69 19.14 18.10
CA TYR A 30 -8.01 19.31 19.39
C TYR A 30 -7.51 20.73 19.60
N ASP A 31 -7.51 21.20 20.85
CA ASP A 31 -6.82 22.43 21.24
C ASP A 31 -5.32 22.13 21.39
N VAL A 32 -4.46 22.89 20.70
CA VAL A 32 -3.03 22.58 20.56
C VAL A 32 -2.18 23.69 21.16
N GLN A 33 -1.33 23.33 22.11
CA GLN A 33 -0.27 24.20 22.62
C GLN A 33 1.03 23.92 21.85
N LEU A 34 1.38 24.78 20.89
CA LEU A 34 2.62 24.65 20.12
C LEU A 34 3.76 25.40 20.84
N ARG A 35 4.77 24.67 21.25
CA ARG A 35 5.89 25.22 22.06
C ARG A 35 7.23 25.09 21.36
N ASP A 36 8.06 26.17 21.44
CA ASP A 36 9.49 26.09 21.19
C ASP A 36 10.27 26.91 22.21
N ILE A 37 11.61 26.92 22.14
CA ILE A 37 12.52 27.54 23.14
C ILE A 37 12.49 29.08 23.14
N ASN A 38 11.95 29.70 22.10
CA ASN A 38 11.85 31.15 21.99
C ASN A 38 10.69 31.58 21.07
N GLU A 39 10.28 32.86 21.17
CA GLU A 39 9.17 33.42 20.39
C GLU A 39 9.37 33.36 18.87
N GLU A 40 10.59 33.47 18.37
CA GLU A 40 10.91 33.46 16.93
C GLU A 40 10.59 32.08 16.33
N LEU A 41 11.10 31.00 16.93
CA LEU A 41 10.90 29.63 16.45
C LEU A 41 9.42 29.19 16.55
N VAL A 42 8.74 29.54 17.63
CA VAL A 42 7.32 29.22 17.79
C VAL A 42 6.47 29.96 16.75
N GLN A 43 6.79 31.24 16.49
CA GLN A 43 6.07 32.02 15.48
C GLN A 43 6.31 31.51 14.06
N ASP A 44 7.57 31.15 13.72
CA ASP A 44 7.90 30.55 12.42
C ASP A 44 7.14 29.25 12.19
N GLY A 45 6.98 28.41 13.23
CA GLY A 45 6.17 27.20 13.18
C GLY A 45 4.68 27.51 12.97
N TYR A 46 4.15 28.47 13.71
CA TYR A 46 2.76 28.89 13.56
C TYR A 46 2.47 29.49 12.15
N ASP A 47 3.38 30.34 11.66
CA ASP A 47 3.28 30.90 10.31
C ASP A 47 3.28 29.80 9.23
N SER A 48 4.05 28.71 9.46
CA SER A 48 4.08 27.55 8.58
C SER A 48 2.73 26.81 8.57
N ILE A 49 2.09 26.65 9.73
CA ILE A 49 0.71 26.10 9.86
C ILE A 49 -0.28 27.01 9.11
N GLU A 50 -0.24 28.33 9.33
CA GLU A 50 -1.12 29.27 8.62
C GLU A 50 -0.96 29.17 7.10
N TRP A 51 0.29 29.09 6.62
CA TRP A 51 0.56 28.96 5.20
C TRP A 51 0.00 27.64 4.64
N SER A 52 0.21 26.52 5.35
CA SER A 52 -0.28 25.19 4.96
C SER A 52 -1.80 25.14 4.91
N LEU A 53 -2.49 25.56 5.98
CA LEU A 53 -3.95 25.60 6.04
C LEU A 53 -4.55 26.50 4.96
N ASN A 54 -3.93 27.66 4.68
CA ASN A 54 -4.36 28.52 3.57
C ASN A 54 -4.21 27.81 2.23
N LYS A 55 -3.12 27.05 2.03
CA LYS A 55 -2.91 26.28 0.80
C LYS A 55 -3.92 25.14 0.65
N LEU A 56 -4.28 24.45 1.73
CA LEU A 56 -5.32 23.43 1.71
C LEU A 56 -6.68 24.05 1.36
N ALA A 57 -7.03 25.21 1.92
CA ALA A 57 -8.26 25.94 1.60
C ALA A 57 -8.25 26.45 0.15
N GLU A 58 -7.14 27.06 -0.33
CA GLU A 58 -6.98 27.47 -1.74
C GLU A 58 -7.17 26.31 -2.73
N LYS A 59 -6.76 25.11 -2.35
CA LYS A 59 -6.92 23.87 -3.13
C LYS A 59 -8.29 23.19 -2.92
N ASN A 60 -9.18 23.75 -2.11
CA ASN A 60 -10.48 23.21 -1.69
C ASN A 60 -10.38 21.80 -1.01
N ARG A 61 -9.26 21.49 -0.39
CA ARG A 61 -9.11 20.27 0.43
C ARG A 61 -9.80 20.39 1.78
N ILE A 62 -9.87 21.60 2.31
CA ILE A 62 -10.66 21.98 3.47
C ILE A 62 -11.42 23.27 3.16
N SER A 63 -12.49 23.56 3.89
CA SER A 63 -13.19 24.84 3.77
C SER A 63 -12.43 25.98 4.44
N ASP A 64 -12.73 27.23 4.07
CA ASP A 64 -12.18 28.42 4.74
C ASP A 64 -12.56 28.45 6.24
N ASP A 65 -13.74 27.92 6.58
CA ASP A 65 -14.21 27.86 7.98
C ASP A 65 -13.41 26.81 8.77
N GLU A 66 -13.10 25.65 8.20
CA GLU A 66 -12.23 24.62 8.82
C GLU A 66 -10.79 25.13 8.98
N ALA A 67 -10.23 25.77 7.96
CA ALA A 67 -8.90 26.37 8.05
C ALA A 67 -8.84 27.44 9.19
N THR A 68 -9.88 28.27 9.28
CA THR A 68 -9.97 29.30 10.33
C THR A 68 -10.11 28.66 11.71
N ALA A 69 -10.98 27.66 11.85
CA ALA A 69 -11.18 26.95 13.11
C ALA A 69 -9.91 26.21 13.59
N ALA A 70 -9.17 25.58 12.65
CA ALA A 70 -7.90 24.92 12.99
C ALA A 70 -6.84 25.93 13.47
N LYS A 71 -6.71 27.10 12.82
CA LYS A 71 -5.80 28.16 13.28
C LYS A 71 -6.14 28.67 14.68
N GLU A 72 -7.42 28.86 14.98
CA GLU A 72 -7.89 29.34 16.29
C GLU A 72 -7.63 28.33 17.41
N ARG A 73 -7.41 27.04 17.09
CA ARG A 73 -7.08 25.99 18.07
C ARG A 73 -5.59 25.91 18.40
N VAL A 74 -4.70 26.47 17.59
CA VAL A 74 -3.27 26.46 17.86
C VAL A 74 -2.86 27.70 18.64
N ASP A 75 -2.33 27.50 19.84
CA ASP A 75 -1.82 28.57 20.71
C ASP A 75 -0.29 28.48 20.80
N PRO A 76 0.45 29.43 20.19
CA PRO A 76 1.91 29.46 20.26
C PRO A 76 2.40 29.92 21.64
N VAL A 77 3.18 29.08 22.33
CA VAL A 77 3.68 29.34 23.70
C VAL A 77 5.18 29.07 23.81
N VAL A 78 5.86 29.73 24.75
CA VAL A 78 7.30 29.54 25.00
C VAL A 78 7.54 28.79 26.31
N GLU A 79 6.84 29.17 27.36
CA GLU A 79 7.04 28.60 28.68
C GLU A 79 6.50 27.16 28.75
N MET A 80 7.30 26.22 29.29
CA MET A 80 6.91 24.81 29.39
C MET A 80 5.62 24.62 30.20
N VAL A 81 5.47 25.35 31.31
CA VAL A 81 4.28 25.26 32.16
C VAL A 81 2.99 25.65 31.43
N ASP A 82 3.06 26.62 30.51
CA ASP A 82 1.93 27.05 29.70
C ASP A 82 1.58 26.00 28.62
N ALA A 83 2.61 25.32 28.09
CA ALA A 83 2.43 24.28 27.10
C ALA A 83 1.79 22.99 27.67
N VAL A 84 2.31 22.49 28.80
CA VAL A 84 1.97 21.14 29.27
C VAL A 84 1.02 21.13 30.48
N GLY A 85 0.77 22.29 31.12
CA GLY A 85 0.07 22.35 32.40
C GLY A 85 -1.38 21.88 32.37
N GLU A 86 -2.04 21.90 31.21
CA GLU A 86 -3.41 21.42 30.99
C GLU A 86 -3.50 20.36 29.88
N ALA A 87 -2.36 19.86 29.40
CA ALA A 87 -2.33 18.90 28.30
C ALA A 87 -2.74 17.49 28.75
N ASP A 88 -3.57 16.84 27.95
CA ASP A 88 -3.96 15.44 28.11
C ASP A 88 -2.93 14.51 27.44
N VAL A 89 -2.40 14.92 26.27
CA VAL A 89 -1.35 14.24 25.54
C VAL A 89 -0.23 15.24 25.16
N ILE A 90 1.00 14.81 25.33
CA ILE A 90 2.19 15.62 25.03
C ILE A 90 2.99 14.89 23.96
N ILE A 91 3.21 15.53 22.82
CA ILE A 91 3.97 14.97 21.67
C ILE A 91 5.28 15.76 21.55
N GLU A 92 6.39 15.10 21.81
CA GLU A 92 7.71 15.70 21.71
C GLU A 92 8.26 15.53 20.29
N ALA A 93 8.70 16.62 19.66
CA ALA A 93 9.29 16.71 18.32
C ALA A 93 10.52 17.66 18.30
N VAL A 94 11.32 17.64 19.36
CA VAL A 94 12.58 18.41 19.45
C VAL A 94 13.72 17.68 18.72
N PRO A 95 14.92 18.31 18.55
CA PRO A 95 16.04 17.66 17.85
C PRO A 95 16.37 16.25 18.35
N GLU A 96 16.76 15.37 17.42
CA GLU A 96 17.01 13.93 17.61
C GLU A 96 18.34 13.69 18.37
N VAL A 97 18.37 14.13 19.63
CA VAL A 97 19.51 14.00 20.54
C VAL A 97 19.03 13.55 21.91
N MET A 98 19.52 12.42 22.40
CA MET A 98 19.09 11.77 23.66
C MET A 98 19.12 12.76 24.85
N ASP A 99 20.22 13.47 25.05
CA ASP A 99 20.38 14.41 26.16
C ASP A 99 19.34 15.55 26.09
N ILE A 100 19.07 16.09 24.89
CA ILE A 100 18.07 17.16 24.71
C ILE A 100 16.67 16.66 25.06
N LYS A 101 16.29 15.47 24.55
CA LYS A 101 14.98 14.90 24.81
C LYS A 101 14.80 14.56 26.30
N THR A 102 15.83 14.00 26.94
CA THR A 102 15.84 13.70 28.38
C THR A 102 15.66 14.94 29.23
N ASP A 103 16.35 16.04 28.90
CA ASP A 103 16.19 17.33 29.59
C ASP A 103 14.76 17.88 29.43
N VAL A 104 14.19 17.80 28.22
CA VAL A 104 12.81 18.22 27.92
C VAL A 104 11.81 17.39 28.73
N PHE A 105 11.95 16.07 28.76
CA PHE A 105 11.02 15.21 29.52
C PHE A 105 11.12 15.47 31.04
N SER A 106 12.31 15.74 31.57
CA SER A 106 12.49 16.11 32.97
C SER A 106 11.72 17.41 33.32
N GLU A 107 11.69 18.37 32.40
CA GLU A 107 10.92 19.60 32.54
C GLU A 107 9.40 19.36 32.38
N VAL A 108 9.00 18.53 31.41
CA VAL A 108 7.59 18.13 31.19
C VAL A 108 6.99 17.55 32.46
N ILE A 109 7.63 16.58 33.08
CA ILE A 109 7.14 15.90 34.27
C ILE A 109 6.97 16.85 35.46
N ALA A 110 7.75 17.91 35.55
CA ALA A 110 7.61 18.92 36.62
C ALA A 110 6.33 19.75 36.53
N HIS A 111 5.68 19.79 35.35
CA HIS A 111 4.55 20.69 35.07
C HIS A 111 3.30 19.99 34.53
N ALA A 112 3.44 18.84 33.88
CA ALA A 112 2.32 18.11 33.27
C ALA A 112 1.40 17.49 34.32
N PRO A 113 0.09 17.39 34.06
CA PRO A 113 -0.87 16.70 34.92
C PRO A 113 -0.49 15.20 35.09
N ASP A 114 -0.83 14.62 36.24
CA ASP A 114 -0.56 13.21 36.53
C ASP A 114 -1.23 12.23 35.54
N HIS A 115 -2.31 12.63 34.91
CA HIS A 115 -3.02 11.80 33.93
C HIS A 115 -2.44 11.89 32.52
N ALA A 116 -1.63 12.89 32.23
CA ALA A 116 -1.11 13.11 30.88
C ALA A 116 -0.28 11.93 30.36
N ILE A 117 -0.50 11.59 29.09
CA ILE A 117 0.35 10.68 28.35
C ILE A 117 1.44 11.47 27.65
N VAL A 118 2.67 10.99 27.73
CA VAL A 118 3.83 11.61 27.08
C VAL A 118 4.28 10.74 25.92
N THR A 119 4.44 11.32 24.75
CA THR A 119 4.93 10.62 23.57
C THR A 119 6.13 11.31 22.96
N THR A 120 6.92 10.56 22.21
CA THR A 120 8.06 11.09 21.45
C THR A 120 7.91 10.76 19.97
N ASN A 121 8.24 11.74 19.13
CA ASN A 121 8.28 11.55 17.66
C ASN A 121 9.70 11.15 17.20
N THR A 122 10.51 10.56 18.05
CA THR A 122 11.83 10.03 17.65
C THR A 122 11.70 9.03 16.53
N SER A 123 12.67 9.01 15.62
CA SER A 123 12.73 8.05 14.52
C SER A 123 13.66 6.86 14.78
N SER A 124 14.48 6.93 15.83
CA SER A 124 15.54 5.94 16.04
C SER A 124 15.96 5.73 17.50
N LEU A 125 15.75 6.71 18.39
CA LEU A 125 16.19 6.61 19.78
C LEU A 125 15.30 5.66 20.59
N SER A 126 15.89 5.02 21.60
CA SER A 126 15.18 4.07 22.47
C SER A 126 14.06 4.75 23.26
N ILE A 127 12.83 4.26 23.05
CA ILE A 127 11.63 4.69 23.79
C ILE A 127 11.77 4.32 25.26
N THR A 128 12.33 3.17 25.55
CA THR A 128 12.56 2.66 26.91
C THR A 128 13.51 3.58 27.69
N GLU A 129 14.64 3.97 27.08
CA GLU A 129 15.61 4.85 27.71
C GLU A 129 15.04 6.25 27.94
N LEU A 130 14.31 6.80 26.98
CA LEU A 130 13.62 8.09 27.12
C LEU A 130 12.54 8.06 28.21
N ALA A 131 11.81 6.94 28.35
CA ALA A 131 10.80 6.77 29.39
C ALA A 131 11.40 6.80 30.81
N GLU A 132 12.67 6.37 30.98
CA GLU A 132 13.38 6.44 32.28
C GLU A 132 13.61 7.87 32.78
N ALA A 133 13.57 8.87 31.88
CA ALA A 133 13.63 10.28 32.25
C ALA A 133 12.31 10.79 32.83
N THR A 134 11.23 9.98 32.82
CA THR A 134 9.90 10.32 33.32
C THR A 134 9.60 9.56 34.62
N ASP A 135 8.65 10.06 35.41
CA ASP A 135 8.14 9.39 36.63
C ASP A 135 6.93 8.49 36.35
N ARG A 136 6.56 8.35 35.06
CA ARG A 136 5.36 7.60 34.60
C ARG A 136 5.64 6.81 33.33
N PRO A 137 6.63 5.89 33.32
CA PRO A 137 7.04 5.17 32.13
C PRO A 137 5.93 4.29 31.53
N GLU A 138 4.90 3.92 32.30
CA GLU A 138 3.71 3.21 31.80
C GLU A 138 2.78 4.10 30.95
N ARG A 139 2.94 5.42 31.01
CA ARG A 139 2.25 6.43 30.22
C ARG A 139 3.15 7.10 29.19
N PHE A 140 4.21 6.41 28.78
CA PHE A 140 5.15 6.88 27.80
C PHE A 140 5.24 5.90 26.64
N CYS A 141 5.17 6.40 25.37
CA CYS A 141 5.35 5.58 24.17
C CYS A 141 5.95 6.41 23.02
N GLY A 142 6.38 5.74 21.96
CA GLY A 142 6.67 6.41 20.70
C GLY A 142 5.38 6.72 19.93
N MET A 143 5.34 7.87 19.27
CA MET A 143 4.31 8.25 18.30
C MET A 143 5.02 8.90 17.12
N HIS A 144 5.53 8.05 16.21
CA HIS A 144 6.41 8.45 15.13
C HIS A 144 5.62 8.79 13.89
N PHE A 145 5.54 10.07 13.56
CA PHE A 145 4.94 10.60 12.33
C PHE A 145 5.98 10.66 11.21
N PHE A 146 5.52 10.49 9.97
CA PHE A 146 6.35 10.59 8.78
C PHE A 146 6.26 11.98 8.14
N ASN A 147 7.34 12.40 7.47
CA ASN A 147 7.48 13.76 6.92
C ASN A 147 6.95 13.84 5.47
N PRO A 148 6.04 14.77 5.14
CA PRO A 148 5.39 15.74 6.04
C PRO A 148 4.14 15.14 6.73
N PRO A 149 3.92 15.42 8.04
CA PRO A 149 2.80 14.84 8.80
C PRO A 149 1.41 15.09 8.19
N VAL A 150 1.22 16.22 7.52
CA VAL A 150 -0.05 16.58 6.87
C VAL A 150 -0.39 15.74 5.64
N ARG A 151 0.56 14.97 5.09
CA ARG A 151 0.38 14.14 3.89
C ARG A 151 0.52 12.67 4.16
N MET A 152 1.46 12.31 5.05
CA MET A 152 1.76 10.92 5.35
C MET A 152 0.69 10.35 6.28
N GLU A 153 0.13 9.22 5.91
CA GLU A 153 -0.95 8.58 6.66
C GLU A 153 -0.43 7.76 7.84
N LEU A 154 0.78 7.23 7.75
CA LEU A 154 1.36 6.34 8.75
C LEU A 154 1.72 7.08 10.04
N VAL A 155 1.37 6.46 11.16
CA VAL A 155 1.95 6.72 12.49
C VAL A 155 2.37 5.39 13.11
N GLU A 156 3.66 5.20 13.35
CA GLU A 156 4.12 4.07 14.16
C GLU A 156 3.87 4.39 15.65
N VAL A 157 3.20 3.48 16.36
CA VAL A 157 2.96 3.56 17.80
C VAL A 157 3.85 2.54 18.49
N ILE A 158 4.90 3.02 19.17
CA ILE A 158 5.99 2.17 19.64
C ILE A 158 5.89 1.93 21.15
N ALA A 159 5.83 0.65 21.54
CA ALA A 159 5.87 0.24 22.93
C ALA A 159 7.30 0.32 23.48
N GLY A 160 7.50 1.10 24.53
CA GLY A 160 8.69 0.99 25.37
C GLY A 160 8.57 -0.17 26.36
N GLY A 161 9.66 -0.51 27.04
CA GLY A 161 9.72 -1.65 27.96
C GLY A 161 8.75 -1.59 29.16
N HIS A 162 8.13 -0.44 29.41
CA HIS A 162 7.21 -0.20 30.53
C HIS A 162 5.84 0.36 30.10
N THR A 163 5.64 0.61 28.82
CA THR A 163 4.40 1.18 28.29
C THR A 163 3.20 0.26 28.58
N SER A 164 2.11 0.81 29.11
CA SER A 164 0.90 0.03 29.35
C SER A 164 0.08 -0.13 28.07
N GLU A 165 -0.67 -1.24 27.97
CA GLU A 165 -1.57 -1.51 26.85
C GLU A 165 -2.62 -0.39 26.69
N GLU A 166 -3.18 0.11 27.81
CA GLU A 166 -4.14 1.22 27.79
C GLU A 166 -3.55 2.51 27.19
N THR A 167 -2.23 2.72 27.33
CA THR A 167 -1.53 3.86 26.71
C THR A 167 -1.42 3.67 25.20
N LEU A 168 -1.04 2.48 24.75
CA LEU A 168 -0.92 2.15 23.31
C LEU A 168 -2.26 2.25 22.61
N GLU A 169 -3.31 1.61 23.15
CA GLU A 169 -4.67 1.66 22.60
C GLU A 169 -5.20 3.10 22.48
N LEU A 170 -4.93 3.94 23.48
CA LEU A 170 -5.37 5.33 23.44
C LEU A 170 -4.62 6.14 22.38
N ILE A 171 -3.29 5.95 22.23
CA ILE A 171 -2.49 6.67 21.24
C ILE A 171 -2.80 6.19 19.82
N GLU A 172 -3.10 4.90 19.62
CA GLU A 172 -3.63 4.39 18.35
C GLU A 172 -4.98 5.03 17.99
N ALA A 173 -5.91 5.06 18.95
CA ALA A 173 -7.21 5.71 18.75
C ALA A 173 -7.06 7.22 18.48
N LEU A 174 -6.08 7.88 19.14
CA LEU A 174 -5.78 9.29 18.90
C LEU A 174 -5.22 9.51 17.50
N ALA A 175 -4.27 8.68 17.05
CA ALA A 175 -3.74 8.74 15.69
C ALA A 175 -4.85 8.55 14.65
N ALA A 176 -5.71 7.54 14.83
CA ALA A 176 -6.86 7.31 13.96
C ALA A 176 -7.84 8.51 13.93
N SER A 177 -8.09 9.18 15.06
CA SER A 177 -8.93 10.37 15.10
C SER A 177 -8.34 11.58 14.38
N MET A 178 -7.03 11.57 14.12
CA MET A 178 -6.29 12.56 13.34
C MET A 178 -6.17 12.19 11.85
N ASP A 179 -7.00 11.27 11.36
CA ASP A 179 -6.96 10.75 9.98
C ASP A 179 -5.60 10.12 9.63
N LYS A 180 -5.03 9.39 10.61
CA LYS A 180 -3.81 8.61 10.46
C LYS A 180 -4.10 7.13 10.61
N THR A 181 -3.27 6.31 9.98
CA THR A 181 -3.27 4.86 10.14
C THR A 181 -2.20 4.48 11.17
N PRO A 182 -2.57 4.12 12.40
CA PRO A 182 -1.60 3.63 13.37
C PRO A 182 -1.12 2.23 13.00
N VAL A 183 0.18 2.00 13.12
CA VAL A 183 0.79 0.67 13.06
C VAL A 183 1.56 0.44 14.37
N ARG A 184 1.21 -0.65 15.06
CA ARG A 184 1.83 -0.97 16.34
C ARG A 184 3.21 -1.57 16.17
N VAL A 185 4.18 -1.06 16.92
CA VAL A 185 5.52 -1.63 17.10
C VAL A 185 5.59 -2.19 18.51
N HIS A 186 5.58 -3.52 18.62
CA HIS A 186 5.40 -4.21 19.92
C HIS A 186 6.61 -4.12 20.84
N LYS A 187 7.80 -3.86 20.30
CA LYS A 187 9.04 -3.73 21.06
C LYS A 187 9.87 -2.54 20.57
N ASP A 188 10.49 -1.86 21.51
CA ASP A 188 11.46 -0.82 21.28
C ASP A 188 12.72 -1.41 20.60
N SER A 189 12.79 -1.26 19.29
CA SER A 189 13.88 -1.73 18.45
C SER A 189 14.39 -0.57 17.57
N PRO A 190 15.71 -0.34 17.47
CA PRO A 190 16.25 0.74 16.67
C PRO A 190 15.78 0.71 15.21
N GLY A 191 15.23 1.82 14.73
CA GLY A 191 14.66 1.93 13.38
C GLY A 191 13.22 1.46 13.24
N PHE A 192 12.61 0.94 14.31
CA PHE A 192 11.20 0.49 14.38
C PHE A 192 10.84 -0.48 13.24
N ILE A 193 9.87 -0.16 12.38
CA ILE A 193 9.54 -0.98 11.21
C ILE A 193 10.13 -0.35 9.93
N VAL A 194 9.69 0.87 9.58
CA VAL A 194 10.03 1.44 8.26
C VAL A 194 11.53 1.63 8.09
N ASN A 195 12.20 2.26 9.04
CA ASN A 195 13.65 2.48 8.92
C ASN A 195 14.44 1.16 8.99
N ARG A 196 13.94 0.16 9.73
CA ARG A 196 14.57 -1.16 9.85
C ARG A 196 14.60 -1.91 8.52
N VAL A 197 13.63 -1.68 7.63
CA VAL A 197 13.57 -2.28 6.29
C VAL A 197 14.17 -1.36 5.23
N LEU A 198 13.82 -0.06 5.27
CA LEU A 198 14.20 0.88 4.23
C LEU A 198 15.69 1.19 4.21
N LEU A 199 16.30 1.39 5.39
CA LEU A 199 17.71 1.80 5.42
C LEU A 199 18.67 0.67 4.99
N PRO A 200 18.49 -0.61 5.35
CA PRO A 200 19.24 -1.70 4.74
C PRO A 200 19.07 -1.78 3.22
N LEU A 201 17.87 -1.54 2.67
CA LEU A 201 17.66 -1.45 1.22
C LEU A 201 18.54 -0.36 0.59
N LEU A 202 18.50 0.89 1.14
CA LEU A 202 19.29 2.00 0.62
C LEU A 202 20.80 1.78 0.79
N ASN A 203 21.20 1.18 1.91
CA ASN A 203 22.58 0.81 2.18
C ASN A 203 23.09 -0.24 1.19
N GLU A 204 22.28 -1.28 0.91
CA GLU A 204 22.63 -2.32 -0.05
C GLU A 204 22.67 -1.78 -1.49
N ALA A 205 21.78 -0.85 -1.84
CA ALA A 205 21.86 -0.10 -3.09
C ALA A 205 23.21 0.63 -3.23
N ALA A 206 23.66 1.28 -2.16
CA ALA A 206 24.98 1.95 -2.14
C ALA A 206 26.14 0.95 -2.26
N TRP A 207 26.08 -0.21 -1.59
CA TRP A 207 27.08 -1.27 -1.71
C TRP A 207 27.17 -1.85 -3.12
N LEU A 208 26.05 -2.00 -3.85
CA LEU A 208 26.04 -2.43 -5.25
C LEU A 208 26.88 -1.51 -6.13
N VAL A 209 26.83 -0.21 -5.87
CA VAL A 209 27.61 0.80 -6.61
C VAL A 209 29.07 0.86 -6.15
N ASP A 210 29.32 0.82 -4.84
CA ASP A 210 30.69 0.83 -4.26
C ASP A 210 31.50 -0.40 -4.68
N GLU A 211 30.84 -1.56 -4.80
CA GLU A 211 31.44 -2.82 -5.31
C GLU A 211 31.60 -2.85 -6.85
N GLU A 212 31.23 -1.79 -7.56
CA GLU A 212 31.23 -1.71 -9.03
C GLU A 212 30.39 -2.82 -9.71
N THR A 213 29.39 -3.39 -9.02
CA THR A 213 28.50 -4.44 -9.56
C THR A 213 27.30 -3.87 -10.29
N ALA A 214 26.91 -2.63 -9.99
CA ALA A 214 25.85 -1.89 -10.67
C ALA A 214 26.17 -0.39 -10.72
N THR A 215 25.53 0.31 -11.65
CA THR A 215 25.50 1.77 -11.71
C THR A 215 24.28 2.32 -10.95
N ILE A 216 24.31 3.59 -10.55
CA ILE A 216 23.17 4.30 -9.93
C ILE A 216 21.92 4.15 -10.80
N ALA A 217 22.04 4.34 -12.12
CA ALA A 217 20.93 4.25 -13.04
C ALA A 217 20.34 2.82 -13.15
N GLU A 218 21.15 1.77 -13.09
CA GLU A 218 20.68 0.38 -13.09
C GLU A 218 19.94 0.05 -11.78
N VAL A 219 20.42 0.51 -10.63
CA VAL A 219 19.76 0.30 -9.33
C VAL A 219 18.43 1.03 -9.30
N ASP A 220 18.41 2.31 -9.70
CA ASP A 220 17.18 3.11 -9.69
C ASP A 220 16.17 2.63 -10.73
N ALA A 221 16.62 2.18 -11.90
CA ALA A 221 15.73 1.55 -12.87
C ALA A 221 15.08 0.27 -12.31
N THR A 222 15.89 -0.57 -11.65
CA THR A 222 15.42 -1.82 -11.04
C THR A 222 14.39 -1.55 -9.95
N THR A 223 14.71 -0.66 -9.00
CA THR A 223 13.80 -0.39 -7.87
C THR A 223 12.51 0.29 -8.34
N LYS A 224 12.60 1.23 -9.28
CA LYS A 224 11.45 1.99 -9.75
C LYS A 224 10.57 1.23 -10.73
N PHE A 225 11.15 0.52 -11.71
CA PHE A 225 10.38 -0.07 -12.81
C PHE A 225 10.18 -1.57 -12.67
N ASP A 226 11.16 -2.31 -12.14
CA ASP A 226 11.05 -3.77 -11.99
C ASP A 226 10.43 -4.17 -10.64
N MET A 227 10.78 -3.45 -9.54
CA MET A 227 10.20 -3.67 -8.22
C MET A 227 8.94 -2.81 -7.96
N GLY A 228 8.65 -1.83 -8.83
CA GLY A 228 7.45 -1.00 -8.76
C GLY A 228 7.46 0.08 -7.68
N LEU A 229 8.61 0.40 -7.08
CA LEU A 229 8.70 1.45 -6.06
C LEU A 229 8.39 2.84 -6.67
N PRO A 230 7.85 3.78 -5.89
CA PRO A 230 7.42 5.09 -6.40
C PRO A 230 8.58 5.91 -6.99
N MET A 231 9.80 5.66 -6.51
CA MET A 231 11.04 6.27 -7.00
C MET A 231 12.21 5.30 -6.89
N GLY A 232 13.31 5.60 -7.57
CA GLY A 232 14.55 4.85 -7.46
C GLY A 232 15.13 4.92 -6.05
N ALA A 233 15.92 3.92 -5.65
CA ALA A 233 16.54 3.89 -4.32
C ALA A 233 17.41 5.12 -4.04
N PHE A 234 18.17 5.58 -5.04
CA PHE A 234 19.00 6.78 -4.91
C PHE A 234 18.21 8.08 -5.05
N GLU A 235 17.13 8.10 -5.86
CA GLU A 235 16.16 9.21 -5.84
C GLU A 235 15.56 9.36 -4.44
N LEU A 236 15.21 8.25 -3.77
CA LEU A 236 14.65 8.23 -2.42
C LEU A 236 15.68 8.67 -1.38
N ALA A 237 16.92 8.16 -1.45
CA ALA A 237 18.02 8.58 -0.56
C ALA A 237 18.27 10.09 -0.65
N ASP A 238 18.26 10.67 -1.85
CA ASP A 238 18.39 12.11 -2.07
C ASP A 238 17.18 12.91 -1.57
N GLN A 239 15.97 12.34 -1.66
CA GLN A 239 14.73 12.97 -1.19
C GLN A 239 14.65 13.00 0.34
N VAL A 240 14.99 11.90 1.01
CA VAL A 240 15.04 11.79 2.48
C VAL A 240 16.19 12.61 3.07
N GLY A 241 17.31 12.57 2.40
CA GLY A 241 18.58 13.12 2.83
C GLY A 241 19.57 12.03 3.20
N ILE A 242 20.69 11.98 2.49
CA ILE A 242 21.73 10.97 2.67
C ILE A 242 22.32 11.04 4.09
N ASP A 243 22.47 12.23 4.64
CA ASP A 243 22.92 12.45 6.01
C ASP A 243 21.98 11.85 7.06
N VAL A 244 20.67 11.97 6.85
CA VAL A 244 19.67 11.36 7.75
C VAL A 244 19.80 9.84 7.70
N SER A 245 19.80 9.26 6.50
CA SER A 245 19.94 7.81 6.31
C SER A 245 21.25 7.28 6.89
N TYR A 246 22.36 8.00 6.67
CA TYR A 246 23.68 7.64 7.20
C TYR A 246 23.70 7.65 8.74
N HIS A 247 23.20 8.70 9.39
CA HIS A 247 23.23 8.80 10.85
C HIS A 247 22.37 7.74 11.53
N VAL A 248 21.21 7.39 10.96
CA VAL A 248 20.37 6.33 11.52
C VAL A 248 21.03 4.96 11.33
N LEU A 249 21.63 4.69 10.17
CA LEU A 249 22.41 3.45 9.94
C LEU A 249 23.61 3.36 10.90
N ASP A 250 24.33 4.45 11.14
CA ASP A 250 25.47 4.49 12.06
C ASP A 250 25.02 4.21 13.51
N TYR A 251 23.88 4.79 13.93
CA TYR A 251 23.27 4.48 15.22
C TYR A 251 22.84 3.01 15.32
N MET A 252 22.24 2.44 14.26
CA MET A 252 21.89 1.02 14.23
C MET A 252 23.13 0.13 14.24
N HIS A 253 24.20 0.53 13.56
CA HIS A 253 25.49 -0.17 13.61
C HIS A 253 26.08 -0.19 15.02
N GLU A 254 26.04 0.93 15.75
CA GLU A 254 26.56 1.01 17.12
C GLU A 254 25.69 0.24 18.12
N THR A 255 24.37 0.19 17.93
CA THR A 255 23.42 -0.36 18.91
C THR A 255 22.95 -1.79 18.60
N VAL A 256 22.83 -2.15 17.33
CA VAL A 256 22.37 -3.49 16.90
C VAL A 256 23.54 -4.36 16.43
N GLY A 257 24.46 -3.82 15.60
CA GLY A 257 25.67 -4.53 15.19
C GLY A 257 26.12 -4.32 13.76
N ASP A 258 27.17 -5.06 13.38
CA ASP A 258 27.92 -4.89 12.13
C ASP A 258 27.08 -5.15 10.86
N ALA A 259 25.91 -5.80 10.96
CA ALA A 259 24.99 -5.98 9.84
C ALA A 259 24.51 -4.63 9.26
N TYR A 260 24.44 -3.59 10.08
CA TYR A 260 23.99 -2.24 9.70
C TYR A 260 25.13 -1.27 9.37
N ARG A 261 26.36 -1.76 9.22
CA ARG A 261 27.50 -0.92 8.87
C ARG A 261 27.22 -0.08 7.63
N PRO A 262 27.31 1.28 7.72
CA PRO A 262 27.06 2.13 6.57
C PRO A 262 28.08 1.89 5.45
N CYS A 263 27.60 1.93 4.20
CA CYS A 263 28.45 1.87 3.02
C CYS A 263 29.39 3.09 2.98
N PRO A 264 30.69 2.92 2.63
CA PRO A 264 31.64 4.04 2.49
C PRO A 264 31.17 5.14 1.53
N LEU A 265 30.42 4.78 0.48
CA LEU A 265 29.85 5.71 -0.48
C LEU A 265 28.88 6.71 0.18
N LEU A 266 28.09 6.27 1.18
CA LEU A 266 27.20 7.16 1.94
C LEU A 266 28.01 8.12 2.82
N ALA A 267 29.06 7.63 3.48
CA ALA A 267 29.96 8.46 4.30
C ALA A 267 30.65 9.54 3.45
N GLU A 268 31.13 9.19 2.25
CA GLU A 268 31.75 10.14 1.31
C GLU A 268 30.79 11.26 0.89
N LYS A 269 29.51 10.92 0.64
CA LYS A 269 28.48 11.91 0.32
C LYS A 269 28.22 12.88 1.48
N VAL A 270 28.19 12.37 2.71
CA VAL A 270 28.02 13.20 3.91
C VAL A 270 29.24 14.10 4.14
N GLU A 271 30.46 13.57 4.01
CA GLU A 271 31.70 14.32 4.16
C GLU A 271 31.85 15.43 3.10
N SER A 272 31.34 15.20 1.89
CA SER A 272 31.35 16.19 0.80
C SER A 272 30.20 17.19 0.83
N GLU A 273 29.30 17.09 1.82
CA GLU A 273 28.07 17.89 1.95
C GLU A 273 27.09 17.71 0.76
N ALA A 274 27.27 16.69 -0.07
CA ALA A 274 26.38 16.33 -1.16
C ALA A 274 25.24 15.41 -0.66
N VAL A 275 24.37 15.98 0.18
CA VAL A 275 23.40 15.21 0.99
C VAL A 275 21.98 15.18 0.42
N GLY A 276 21.85 15.37 -0.89
CA GLY A 276 20.60 15.19 -1.61
C GLY A 276 19.90 16.47 -2.03
N LYS A 277 18.62 16.35 -2.34
CA LYS A 277 17.80 17.41 -2.96
C LYS A 277 17.75 18.72 -2.16
N LYS A 278 17.83 18.66 -0.82
CA LYS A 278 17.79 19.84 0.05
C LYS A 278 18.99 20.80 -0.15
N VAL A 279 20.10 20.29 -0.67
CA VAL A 279 21.30 21.10 -1.00
C VAL A 279 21.51 21.23 -2.51
N GLY A 280 20.68 20.58 -3.33
CA GLY A 280 20.74 20.60 -4.79
C GLY A 280 21.68 19.55 -5.39
N GLU A 281 22.37 18.76 -4.59
CA GLU A 281 23.32 17.73 -5.00
C GLU A 281 23.30 16.55 -4.03
N GLY A 282 23.25 15.33 -4.58
CA GLY A 282 23.32 14.08 -3.86
C GLY A 282 23.94 13.00 -4.74
N PHE A 283 23.25 11.89 -4.94
CA PHE A 283 23.58 10.92 -5.99
C PHE A 283 23.30 11.50 -7.37
N TYR A 284 22.36 12.45 -7.43
CA TYR A 284 21.99 13.21 -8.62
C TYR A 284 22.23 14.71 -8.40
N GLU A 285 22.37 15.44 -9.53
CA GLU A 285 22.36 16.90 -9.55
C GLU A 285 20.93 17.37 -9.83
N TYR A 286 20.37 18.23 -8.95
CA TYR A 286 19.00 18.72 -9.03
C TYR A 286 18.96 20.11 -9.67
N GLU A 287 19.13 20.15 -11.01
CA GLU A 287 18.83 21.31 -11.81
C GLU A 287 17.38 21.27 -12.35
N ASP A 288 16.94 22.29 -13.07
CA ASP A 288 15.55 22.49 -13.55
C ASP A 288 14.94 21.33 -14.40
N SER A 289 15.69 20.29 -14.76
CA SER A 289 15.27 19.22 -15.68
C SER A 289 14.81 17.89 -15.04
N GLY A 290 14.89 17.75 -13.72
CA GLY A 290 14.60 16.48 -13.03
C GLY A 290 15.63 15.37 -13.31
N VAL A 291 15.48 14.24 -12.62
CA VAL A 291 16.33 13.04 -12.79
C VAL A 291 15.78 12.17 -13.92
N GLU A 292 16.61 11.82 -14.90
CA GLU A 292 16.23 10.92 -16.00
C GLU A 292 16.80 9.52 -15.77
N ILE A 293 15.94 8.54 -15.47
CA ILE A 293 16.30 7.13 -15.24
C ILE A 293 15.85 6.32 -16.47
N PRO A 294 16.77 5.62 -17.17
CA PRO A 294 16.41 4.79 -18.30
C PRO A 294 15.57 3.58 -17.85
N PRO A 295 14.32 3.41 -18.31
CA PRO A 295 13.43 2.36 -17.80
C PRO A 295 13.86 0.93 -18.19
N ASP A 296 14.73 0.79 -19.19
CA ASP A 296 15.27 -0.48 -19.69
C ASP A 296 16.62 -0.87 -19.07
N ALA A 297 17.10 -0.12 -18.08
CA ALA A 297 18.37 -0.40 -17.41
C ALA A 297 18.26 -1.37 -16.23
N GLY A 298 17.04 -1.74 -15.83
CA GLY A 298 16.80 -2.63 -14.69
C GLY A 298 17.35 -4.04 -14.86
N ARG A 299 17.67 -4.71 -13.75
CA ARG A 299 18.30 -6.04 -13.72
C ARG A 299 17.72 -6.89 -12.59
N GLN A 300 17.23 -8.09 -12.94
CA GLN A 300 16.63 -9.03 -11.98
C GLN A 300 17.57 -9.41 -10.82
N GLU A 301 18.88 -9.52 -11.09
CA GLU A 301 19.88 -9.86 -10.06
C GLU A 301 20.00 -8.76 -8.99
N ILE A 302 19.79 -7.50 -9.37
CA ILE A 302 19.75 -6.36 -8.45
C ILE A 302 18.47 -6.45 -7.61
N ALA A 303 17.31 -6.67 -8.23
CA ALA A 303 16.04 -6.84 -7.55
C ALA A 303 16.09 -7.99 -6.53
N ASP A 304 16.60 -9.14 -6.92
CA ASP A 304 16.72 -10.31 -6.03
C ASP A 304 17.64 -10.03 -4.84
N ARG A 305 18.74 -9.30 -5.03
CA ARG A 305 19.67 -8.96 -3.95
C ARG A 305 19.06 -7.96 -2.97
N LEU A 306 18.42 -6.92 -3.46
CA LEU A 306 17.73 -5.93 -2.62
C LEU A 306 16.56 -6.55 -1.86
N LEU A 307 15.75 -7.35 -2.52
CA LEU A 307 14.63 -8.05 -1.90
C LEU A 307 15.09 -9.07 -0.85
N ALA A 308 16.22 -9.77 -1.08
CA ALA A 308 16.77 -10.71 -0.12
C ALA A 308 17.18 -10.03 1.20
N VAL A 309 17.78 -8.83 1.12
CA VAL A 309 18.13 -8.03 2.32
C VAL A 309 16.86 -7.57 3.04
N MET A 310 15.85 -7.06 2.32
CA MET A 310 14.58 -6.68 2.93
C MET A 310 13.87 -7.88 3.59
N ALA A 311 13.81 -9.04 2.92
CA ALA A 311 13.21 -10.26 3.47
C ALA A 311 13.92 -10.72 4.76
N ASN A 312 15.23 -10.52 4.84
CA ASN A 312 16.01 -10.81 6.04
C ASN A 312 15.62 -9.89 7.21
N GLU A 313 15.41 -8.60 6.95
CA GLU A 313 14.93 -7.66 7.96
C GLU A 313 13.49 -7.95 8.39
N VAL A 314 12.59 -8.28 7.44
CA VAL A 314 11.23 -8.74 7.76
C VAL A 314 11.27 -9.94 8.72
N ALA A 315 12.07 -10.95 8.39
CA ALA A 315 12.23 -12.12 9.24
C ALA A 315 12.78 -11.76 10.65
N GLY A 316 13.71 -10.80 10.71
CA GLY A 316 14.24 -10.28 11.97
C GLY A 316 13.17 -9.59 12.81
N LEU A 317 12.35 -8.74 12.22
CA LEU A 317 11.24 -8.04 12.90
C LEU A 317 10.21 -9.03 13.47
N ILE A 318 9.90 -10.10 12.74
CA ILE A 318 8.97 -11.15 13.19
C ILE A 318 9.61 -12.00 14.31
N ASP A 319 10.85 -12.48 14.14
CA ASP A 319 11.57 -13.32 15.11
C ASP A 319 11.80 -12.60 16.44
N GLU A 320 12.09 -11.31 16.38
CA GLU A 320 12.23 -10.42 17.54
C GLU A 320 10.87 -10.02 18.15
N GLU A 321 9.75 -10.39 17.57
CA GLU A 321 8.38 -9.97 17.96
C GLU A 321 8.20 -8.44 17.99
N VAL A 322 8.84 -7.71 17.05
CA VAL A 322 8.70 -6.25 16.90
C VAL A 322 7.42 -5.92 16.15
N ALA A 323 7.14 -6.68 15.07
CA ALA A 323 5.92 -6.56 14.28
C ALA A 323 5.65 -7.88 13.54
N ASP A 324 4.40 -8.14 13.16
CA ASP A 324 4.05 -9.22 12.24
C ASP A 324 4.22 -8.79 10.76
N ALA A 325 4.09 -9.75 9.84
CA ALA A 325 4.28 -9.52 8.42
C ALA A 325 3.30 -8.47 7.85
N ALA A 326 2.05 -8.51 8.29
CA ALA A 326 1.00 -7.59 7.83
C ALA A 326 1.28 -6.15 8.29
N ALA A 327 1.72 -5.97 9.54
CA ALA A 327 2.12 -4.68 10.08
C ALA A 327 3.35 -4.11 9.35
N VAL A 328 4.35 -4.97 9.04
CA VAL A 328 5.53 -4.57 8.26
C VAL A 328 5.12 -4.10 6.86
N ASP A 329 4.30 -4.87 6.17
CA ASP A 329 3.83 -4.52 4.83
C ASP A 329 3.01 -3.22 4.87
N ARG A 330 2.08 -3.08 5.80
CA ARG A 330 1.27 -1.87 5.95
C ARG A 330 2.12 -0.64 6.25
N ALA A 331 3.12 -0.76 7.14
CA ALA A 331 4.03 0.33 7.45
C ALA A 331 4.86 0.76 6.23
N MET A 332 5.36 -0.18 5.43
CA MET A 332 6.15 0.12 4.23
C MET A 332 5.31 0.70 3.10
N GLN A 333 4.07 0.25 2.92
CA GLN A 333 3.14 0.84 1.97
C GLN A 333 2.83 2.30 2.30
N LEU A 334 2.45 2.59 3.56
CA LEU A 334 2.04 3.92 3.99
C LEU A 334 3.21 4.87 4.27
N GLY A 335 4.34 4.34 4.75
CA GLY A 335 5.51 5.13 5.17
C GLY A 335 6.55 5.35 4.06
N ALA A 336 6.69 4.39 3.14
CA ALA A 336 7.68 4.43 2.06
C ALA A 336 7.05 4.33 0.65
N GLY A 337 5.72 4.20 0.55
CA GLY A 337 4.99 4.16 -0.72
C GLY A 337 5.23 2.88 -1.53
N PHE A 338 5.56 1.77 -0.88
CA PHE A 338 5.72 0.48 -1.56
C PHE A 338 4.39 0.03 -2.17
N PRO A 339 4.37 -0.51 -3.39
CA PRO A 339 3.12 -0.97 -4.02
C PRO A 339 2.55 -2.21 -3.31
N ASP A 340 3.44 -3.13 -2.98
CA ASP A 340 3.23 -4.26 -2.09
C ASP A 340 4.24 -4.16 -0.94
N GLY A 341 3.92 -4.68 0.22
CA GLY A 341 4.88 -4.69 1.31
C GLY A 341 6.03 -5.69 1.07
N PRO A 342 7.18 -5.52 1.73
CA PRO A 342 8.37 -6.35 1.53
C PRO A 342 8.16 -7.82 1.90
N ALA A 343 7.31 -8.13 2.88
CA ALA A 343 6.96 -9.51 3.22
C ALA A 343 6.19 -10.17 2.06
N LYS A 344 5.18 -9.49 1.53
CA LYS A 344 4.41 -9.96 0.37
C LYS A 344 5.27 -10.08 -0.88
N MET A 345 6.14 -9.12 -1.15
CA MET A 345 7.08 -9.18 -2.28
C MET A 345 8.01 -10.40 -2.17
N ALA A 346 8.50 -10.70 -0.96
CA ALA A 346 9.36 -11.85 -0.70
C ALA A 346 8.58 -13.18 -0.86
N ASP A 347 7.35 -13.24 -0.36
CA ASP A 347 6.48 -14.41 -0.53
C ASP A 347 6.20 -14.69 -2.01
N ASN A 348 5.88 -13.66 -2.80
CA ASN A 348 5.66 -13.77 -4.24
C ASN A 348 6.90 -14.24 -5.00
N ARG A 349 8.09 -13.82 -4.55
CA ARG A 349 9.38 -14.26 -5.15
C ARG A 349 9.77 -15.68 -4.73
N GLY A 350 9.29 -16.11 -3.56
CA GLY A 350 9.67 -17.33 -2.85
C GLY A 350 10.91 -17.13 -1.97
N LEU A 351 10.84 -17.58 -0.72
CA LEU A 351 11.90 -17.34 0.27
C LEU A 351 13.18 -18.15 -0.01
N GLN A 352 13.05 -19.34 -0.59
CA GLN A 352 14.23 -20.20 -0.87
C GLN A 352 15.23 -19.56 -1.84
N PRO A 353 14.85 -18.95 -2.99
CA PRO A 353 15.76 -18.20 -3.85
C PRO A 353 16.43 -17.02 -3.13
N LEU A 354 15.72 -16.30 -2.25
CA LEU A 354 16.25 -15.16 -1.52
C LEU A 354 17.31 -15.59 -0.50
N VAL A 355 17.07 -16.67 0.24
CA VAL A 355 18.08 -17.28 1.13
C VAL A 355 19.31 -17.71 0.35
N ALA A 356 19.14 -18.27 -0.86
CA ALA A 356 20.30 -18.66 -1.69
C ALA A 356 21.15 -17.45 -2.10
N VAL A 357 20.54 -16.30 -2.39
CA VAL A 357 21.25 -15.03 -2.66
C VAL A 357 22.03 -14.57 -1.44
N LEU A 358 21.44 -14.58 -0.26
CA LEU A 358 22.11 -14.22 1.01
C LEU A 358 23.30 -15.15 1.28
N ASP A 359 23.12 -16.47 1.15
CA ASP A 359 24.16 -17.45 1.39
C ASP A 359 25.34 -17.30 0.43
N GLU A 360 25.08 -17.11 -0.88
CA GLU A 360 26.13 -16.88 -1.88
C GLU A 360 26.93 -15.60 -1.55
N ARG A 361 26.24 -14.54 -1.14
CA ARG A 361 26.91 -13.29 -0.79
C ARG A 361 27.67 -13.40 0.52
N PHE A 362 27.14 -14.07 1.53
CA PHE A 362 27.82 -14.30 2.80
C PHE A 362 29.09 -15.15 2.62
N GLU A 363 29.01 -16.23 1.83
CA GLU A 363 30.18 -17.07 1.51
C GLU A 363 31.28 -16.29 0.75
N ALA A 364 30.87 -15.34 -0.10
CA ALA A 364 31.80 -14.55 -0.90
C ALA A 364 32.48 -13.41 -0.12
N THR A 365 31.79 -12.81 0.86
CA THR A 365 32.22 -11.54 1.50
C THR A 365 32.48 -11.63 3.01
N ASP A 366 31.92 -12.63 3.70
CA ASP A 366 31.91 -12.75 5.16
C ASP A 366 31.23 -11.54 5.87
N GLU A 367 30.33 -10.84 5.15
CA GLU A 367 29.63 -9.65 5.63
C GLU A 367 28.33 -10.02 6.34
N LEU A 368 28.15 -9.60 7.61
CA LEU A 368 27.02 -9.99 8.45
C LEU A 368 25.65 -9.52 7.92
N ARG A 369 25.59 -8.49 7.08
CA ARG A 369 24.34 -8.05 6.44
C ARG A 369 23.71 -9.11 5.53
N TYR A 370 24.47 -10.16 5.19
CA TYR A 370 23.99 -11.31 4.40
C TYR A 370 23.79 -12.57 5.26
N GLU A 371 24.04 -12.50 6.57
CA GLU A 371 23.75 -13.62 7.46
C GLU A 371 22.23 -13.78 7.59
N ALA A 372 21.67 -14.81 6.97
CA ALA A 372 20.23 -15.01 6.98
C ALA A 372 19.72 -15.37 8.39
N VAL A 373 18.69 -14.67 8.85
CA VAL A 373 18.00 -14.89 10.12
C VAL A 373 17.45 -16.33 10.20
N GLY A 374 17.47 -16.91 11.40
CA GLY A 374 17.04 -18.29 11.63
C GLY A 374 15.63 -18.55 11.11
N LEU A 375 14.69 -17.66 11.39
CA LEU A 375 13.30 -17.76 10.94
C LEU A 375 13.18 -17.77 9.40
N LEU A 376 13.92 -16.92 8.69
CA LEU A 376 13.91 -16.90 7.22
C LEU A 376 14.38 -18.24 6.62
N ARG A 377 15.42 -18.84 7.22
CA ARG A 377 15.91 -20.16 6.80
C ARG A 377 14.91 -21.27 7.08
N GLU A 378 14.27 -21.23 8.24
CA GLU A 378 13.23 -22.19 8.63
C GLU A 378 12.07 -22.14 7.63
N TYR A 379 11.53 -20.96 7.37
CA TYR A 379 10.44 -20.77 6.40
C TYR A 379 10.82 -21.21 4.99
N ALA A 380 12.02 -20.85 4.53
CA ALA A 380 12.50 -21.25 3.20
C ALA A 380 12.65 -22.78 3.05
N VAL A 381 13.06 -23.50 4.11
CA VAL A 381 13.22 -24.97 4.10
C VAL A 381 11.87 -25.70 4.17
N GLU A 382 10.94 -25.16 4.95
CA GLU A 382 9.61 -25.75 5.17
C GLU A 382 8.62 -25.38 4.06
N GLY A 383 8.96 -24.43 3.19
CA GLY A 383 8.07 -23.92 2.15
C GLY A 383 6.99 -22.98 2.70
N ASN A 384 7.20 -22.45 3.90
CA ASN A 384 6.34 -21.44 4.52
C ASN A 384 6.54 -20.07 3.87
N THR A 385 5.58 -19.18 4.07
CA THR A 385 5.62 -17.77 3.71
C THR A 385 5.53 -16.89 4.95
N PHE A 386 5.85 -15.61 4.86
CA PHE A 386 5.70 -14.67 5.98
C PHE A 386 4.25 -14.50 6.44
N HIS A 387 3.31 -14.54 5.48
CA HIS A 387 1.87 -14.47 5.77
C HIS A 387 1.28 -15.84 6.15
N GLY A 388 2.11 -16.88 6.18
CA GLY A 388 1.69 -18.25 6.43
C GLY A 388 1.03 -18.87 5.19
N VAL A 389 1.05 -20.21 5.10
CA VAL A 389 0.03 -20.90 4.31
C VAL A 389 -1.21 -20.84 5.19
N GLU A 390 -2.20 -20.07 4.84
CA GLU A 390 -3.48 -20.12 5.53
C GLU A 390 -3.99 -21.56 5.50
N SER A 391 -3.70 -22.30 6.58
CA SER A 391 -4.31 -23.59 6.79
C SER A 391 -5.80 -23.35 7.01
N ALA A 392 -6.61 -23.97 6.21
CA ALA A 392 -8.08 -23.84 6.18
C ALA A 392 -8.79 -24.25 7.49
N ASP A 393 -8.07 -24.38 8.62
CA ASP A 393 -8.59 -25.02 9.85
C ASP A 393 -8.60 -24.13 11.11
N GLU A 394 -8.21 -22.83 11.05
CA GLU A 394 -8.33 -21.92 12.22
C GLU A 394 -8.95 -20.57 11.83
N ARG A 395 -10.16 -20.59 11.25
CA ARG A 395 -10.99 -19.37 11.13
C ARG A 395 -12.10 -19.41 12.18
N ASP A 396 -11.79 -18.89 13.35
CA ASP A 396 -12.79 -18.45 14.33
C ASP A 396 -12.70 -16.91 14.59
N ASP A 397 -11.96 -16.16 13.75
CA ASP A 397 -12.11 -14.72 13.64
C ASP A 397 -12.74 -14.42 12.27
N GLU A 398 -13.99 -13.97 12.26
CA GLU A 398 -14.61 -13.41 11.06
C GLU A 398 -13.71 -12.26 10.56
N PRO A 399 -13.28 -12.28 9.27
CA PRO A 399 -12.59 -11.12 8.70
C PRO A 399 -13.44 -9.88 8.93
N ALA A 400 -12.83 -8.75 9.29
CA ALA A 400 -13.54 -7.49 9.40
C ALA A 400 -14.36 -7.29 8.11
N PRO A 401 -15.67 -7.07 8.19
CA PRO A 401 -16.50 -6.98 6.99
C PRO A 401 -15.97 -5.83 6.14
N PHE A 402 -15.74 -6.08 4.84
CA PHE A 402 -15.50 -5.03 3.87
C PHE A 402 -16.62 -3.99 3.97
N GLU A 403 -16.30 -2.70 3.88
CA GLU A 403 -17.29 -1.64 4.03
C GLU A 403 -17.96 -1.27 2.69
N THR A 404 -17.24 -1.45 1.57
CA THR A 404 -17.67 -1.02 0.23
C THR A 404 -17.94 -2.17 -0.74
N ILE A 405 -17.57 -3.40 -0.36
CA ILE A 405 -17.89 -4.62 -1.09
C ILE A 405 -18.46 -5.69 -0.14
N GLN A 406 -19.16 -6.66 -0.71
CA GLN A 406 -19.54 -7.88 0.00
C GLN A 406 -18.94 -9.08 -0.75
N VAL A 407 -18.44 -10.06 -0.01
CA VAL A 407 -17.92 -11.30 -0.56
C VAL A 407 -18.72 -12.47 0.02
N ASP A 408 -19.29 -13.28 -0.85
CA ASP A 408 -20.03 -14.48 -0.45
C ASP A 408 -19.80 -15.65 -1.43
N ARG A 409 -20.31 -16.83 -1.09
CA ARG A 409 -20.29 -18.01 -1.95
C ARG A 409 -21.63 -18.18 -2.63
N ALA A 410 -21.61 -18.58 -3.90
CA ALA A 410 -22.80 -18.79 -4.72
C ALA A 410 -22.74 -20.14 -5.45
N GLY A 411 -23.89 -20.58 -5.94
CA GLY A 411 -24.05 -21.85 -6.64
C GLY A 411 -24.20 -23.07 -5.72
N ASP A 412 -24.58 -24.20 -6.31
CA ASP A 412 -24.93 -25.41 -5.55
C ASP A 412 -23.71 -26.06 -4.85
N GLU A 413 -22.51 -25.90 -5.40
CA GLU A 413 -21.26 -26.47 -4.88
C GLU A 413 -20.38 -25.45 -4.17
N GLU A 414 -20.84 -24.18 -3.99
CA GLU A 414 -20.11 -23.06 -3.35
C GLU A 414 -18.73 -22.75 -3.95
N ARG A 415 -18.48 -23.17 -5.21
CA ARG A 415 -17.22 -22.96 -5.94
C ARG A 415 -17.15 -21.60 -6.64
N VAL A 416 -18.23 -20.84 -6.64
CA VAL A 416 -18.29 -19.48 -7.15
C VAL A 416 -18.13 -18.50 -5.99
N ALA A 417 -17.10 -17.66 -6.03
CA ALA A 417 -17.01 -16.52 -5.12
C ALA A 417 -17.64 -15.31 -5.78
N ARG A 418 -18.59 -14.67 -5.11
CA ARG A 418 -19.25 -13.48 -5.60
C ARG A 418 -18.73 -12.26 -4.88
N ILE A 419 -18.24 -11.29 -5.64
CA ILE A 419 -17.81 -9.95 -5.17
C ILE A 419 -18.89 -8.96 -5.58
N VAL A 420 -19.58 -8.36 -4.62
CA VAL A 420 -20.67 -7.41 -4.84
C VAL A 420 -20.20 -6.02 -4.44
N LEU A 421 -20.12 -5.07 -5.37
CA LEU A 421 -19.85 -3.66 -5.08
C LEU A 421 -21.04 -3.10 -4.28
N ASP A 422 -20.84 -2.72 -3.01
CA ASP A 422 -21.93 -2.39 -2.08
C ASP A 422 -21.97 -0.91 -1.67
N ARG A 423 -22.08 -0.06 -2.68
CA ARG A 423 -22.35 1.38 -2.50
C ARG A 423 -23.58 1.82 -3.31
N PRO A 424 -24.78 1.15 -3.16
CA PRO A 424 -25.94 1.42 -3.99
C PRO A 424 -26.46 2.84 -3.89
N HIS A 425 -26.28 3.52 -2.74
CA HIS A 425 -26.61 4.93 -2.53
C HIS A 425 -25.77 5.89 -3.39
N ARG A 426 -24.58 5.45 -3.85
CA ARG A 426 -23.67 6.12 -4.78
C ARG A 426 -23.63 5.47 -6.15
N MET A 427 -24.61 4.61 -6.50
CA MET A 427 -24.62 3.83 -7.75
C MET A 427 -23.34 3.00 -7.95
N ASN A 428 -22.80 2.47 -6.86
CA ASN A 428 -21.59 1.65 -6.82
C ASN A 428 -20.37 2.32 -7.45
N THR A 429 -20.25 3.67 -7.32
CA THR A 429 -19.07 4.39 -7.78
C THR A 429 -17.83 3.97 -7.00
N VAL A 430 -16.72 3.88 -7.72
CA VAL A 430 -15.43 3.41 -7.20
C VAL A 430 -14.75 4.54 -6.42
N SER A 431 -14.51 4.30 -5.13
CA SER A 431 -13.66 5.12 -4.25
C SER A 431 -12.29 4.47 -4.11
N ALA A 432 -11.34 5.15 -3.48
CA ALA A 432 -10.03 4.57 -3.14
C ALA A 432 -10.20 3.32 -2.26
N GLU A 433 -11.02 3.39 -1.22
CA GLU A 433 -11.35 2.28 -0.35
C GLU A 433 -11.93 1.06 -1.09
N LEU A 434 -12.84 1.29 -2.05
CA LEU A 434 -13.37 0.20 -2.88
C LEU A 434 -12.28 -0.43 -3.76
N LEU A 435 -11.32 0.35 -4.26
CA LEU A 435 -10.18 -0.19 -5.01
C LEU A 435 -9.31 -1.08 -4.12
N ASP A 436 -9.04 -0.66 -2.89
CA ASP A 436 -8.22 -1.41 -1.93
C ASP A 436 -8.92 -2.71 -1.52
N GLU A 437 -10.18 -2.64 -1.12
CA GLU A 437 -10.98 -3.81 -0.75
C GLU A 437 -11.16 -4.80 -1.90
N LEU A 438 -11.41 -4.30 -3.12
CA LEU A 438 -11.50 -5.14 -4.32
C LEU A 438 -10.16 -5.81 -4.63
N SER A 439 -9.06 -5.07 -4.47
CA SER A 439 -7.70 -5.60 -4.65
C SER A 439 -7.43 -6.75 -3.69
N GLN A 440 -7.72 -6.56 -2.41
CA GLN A 440 -7.57 -7.57 -1.37
C GLN A 440 -8.48 -8.79 -1.63
N ALA A 441 -9.75 -8.56 -1.91
CA ALA A 441 -10.70 -9.65 -2.16
C ALA A 441 -10.29 -10.53 -3.35
N VAL A 442 -9.75 -9.91 -4.43
CA VAL A 442 -9.27 -10.68 -5.59
C VAL A 442 -8.06 -11.54 -5.23
N ASP A 443 -7.09 -10.99 -4.49
CA ASP A 443 -5.90 -11.73 -4.07
C ASP A 443 -6.27 -12.92 -3.16
N GLU A 444 -7.15 -12.72 -2.18
CA GLU A 444 -7.63 -13.77 -1.28
C GLU A 444 -8.36 -14.88 -2.05
N LEU A 445 -9.25 -14.51 -2.97
CA LEU A 445 -10.09 -15.46 -3.70
C LEU A 445 -9.33 -16.19 -4.81
N ASP A 446 -8.37 -15.57 -5.48
CA ASP A 446 -7.54 -16.24 -6.49
C ASP A 446 -6.56 -17.25 -5.86
N GLY A 447 -6.19 -17.03 -4.58
CA GLY A 447 -5.39 -17.97 -3.79
C GLY A 447 -6.18 -19.14 -3.19
N ASP A 448 -7.51 -19.09 -3.17
CA ASP A 448 -8.36 -20.11 -2.57
C ASP A 448 -8.68 -21.23 -3.57
N GLU A 449 -8.10 -22.42 -3.40
CA GLU A 449 -8.32 -23.58 -4.27
C GLU A 449 -9.78 -24.06 -4.35
N SER A 450 -10.64 -23.70 -3.38
CA SER A 450 -12.07 -23.98 -3.40
C SER A 450 -12.83 -23.07 -4.37
N VAL A 451 -12.25 -21.90 -4.73
CA VAL A 451 -12.82 -20.95 -5.70
C VAL A 451 -12.45 -21.38 -7.11
N ARG A 452 -13.43 -21.52 -7.96
CA ARG A 452 -13.27 -21.93 -9.36
C ARG A 452 -13.77 -20.87 -10.35
N CYS A 453 -14.52 -19.86 -9.89
CA CYS A 453 -14.98 -18.72 -10.67
C CYS A 453 -15.24 -17.53 -9.76
N LEU A 454 -14.84 -16.34 -10.21
CA LEU A 454 -15.20 -15.06 -9.58
C LEU A 454 -16.40 -14.46 -10.32
N LEU A 455 -17.42 -14.03 -9.58
CA LEU A 455 -18.61 -13.35 -10.11
C LEU A 455 -18.67 -11.93 -9.55
N VAL A 456 -18.40 -10.92 -10.35
CA VAL A 456 -18.44 -9.52 -9.94
C VAL A 456 -19.80 -8.91 -10.28
N ALA A 457 -20.49 -8.33 -9.28
CA ALA A 457 -21.81 -7.75 -9.41
C ALA A 457 -21.92 -6.40 -8.68
N GLY A 458 -23.01 -5.67 -8.86
CA GLY A 458 -23.32 -4.44 -8.12
C GLY A 458 -24.53 -4.62 -7.22
N ALA A 459 -24.50 -4.08 -6.00
CA ALA A 459 -25.65 -4.07 -5.09
C ALA A 459 -26.72 -3.07 -5.54
N GLY A 460 -27.97 -3.38 -5.23
CA GLY A 460 -29.14 -2.56 -5.56
C GLY A 460 -29.63 -2.79 -7.00
N ASP A 461 -30.59 -1.95 -7.40
CA ASP A 461 -31.37 -2.13 -8.64
C ASP A 461 -31.05 -1.09 -9.74
N ARG A 462 -30.03 -0.25 -9.54
CA ARG A 462 -29.79 0.89 -10.42
C ARG A 462 -28.53 0.77 -11.29
N ALA A 463 -27.48 0.21 -10.75
CA ALA A 463 -26.18 0.21 -11.41
C ALA A 463 -25.33 -0.99 -10.99
N PHE A 464 -24.66 -1.59 -11.95
CA PHE A 464 -23.48 -2.40 -11.69
C PHE A 464 -22.39 -1.50 -11.07
N CYS A 465 -21.97 -0.46 -11.81
CA CYS A 465 -21.06 0.58 -11.35
C CYS A 465 -21.14 1.80 -12.28
N ALA A 466 -21.39 2.99 -11.73
CA ALA A 466 -21.55 4.22 -12.52
C ALA A 466 -20.23 5.00 -12.72
N GLY A 467 -19.07 4.40 -12.44
CA GLY A 467 -17.76 4.99 -12.68
C GLY A 467 -17.02 5.39 -11.42
N ALA A 468 -16.03 6.26 -11.55
CA ALA A 468 -15.28 6.80 -10.42
C ALA A 468 -16.15 7.73 -9.55
N ASP A 469 -15.86 7.79 -8.24
CA ASP A 469 -16.47 8.78 -7.35
C ASP A 469 -15.84 10.15 -7.61
N VAL A 470 -16.42 10.89 -8.58
CA VAL A 470 -15.89 12.19 -9.01
C VAL A 470 -15.93 13.27 -7.92
N THR A 471 -16.66 13.03 -6.83
CA THR A 471 -16.71 13.98 -5.71
C THR A 471 -15.41 13.95 -4.89
N SER A 472 -14.76 12.81 -4.80
CA SER A 472 -13.43 12.67 -4.23
C SER A 472 -12.34 13.22 -5.17
N MET A 473 -12.47 13.00 -6.48
CA MET A 473 -11.51 13.49 -7.49
C MET A 473 -11.45 15.02 -7.59
N ALA A 474 -12.55 15.72 -7.33
CA ALA A 474 -12.58 17.19 -7.41
C ALA A 474 -11.74 17.88 -6.33
N SER A 475 -11.38 17.18 -5.25
CA SER A 475 -10.49 17.65 -4.19
C SER A 475 -9.01 17.41 -4.49
N GLU A 476 -8.67 16.56 -5.48
CA GLU A 476 -7.31 16.13 -5.83
C GLU A 476 -6.86 16.73 -7.17
N ALA A 477 -6.67 18.04 -7.22
CA ALA A 477 -6.31 18.74 -8.45
C ALA A 477 -4.80 18.73 -8.76
N ASP A 478 -3.98 17.92 -8.07
CA ASP A 478 -2.57 17.77 -8.45
C ASP A 478 -2.43 16.71 -9.56
N PRO A 479 -1.69 17.02 -10.65
CA PRO A 479 -1.47 16.03 -11.71
C PRO A 479 -0.81 14.73 -11.25
N LEU A 480 -0.01 14.76 -10.19
CA LEU A 480 0.64 13.57 -9.65
C LEU A 480 -0.36 12.66 -8.92
N ASP A 481 -1.25 13.24 -8.11
CA ASP A 481 -2.33 12.48 -7.45
C ASP A 481 -3.25 11.83 -8.51
N GLY A 482 -3.52 12.53 -9.61
CA GLY A 482 -4.28 11.99 -10.75
C GLY A 482 -3.58 10.82 -11.46
N ILE A 483 -2.25 10.85 -11.56
CA ILE A 483 -1.46 9.74 -12.11
C ILE A 483 -1.52 8.54 -11.16
N GLU A 484 -1.37 8.77 -9.86
CA GLU A 484 -1.40 7.72 -8.84
C GLU A 484 -2.78 7.04 -8.79
N LEU A 485 -3.86 7.81 -8.70
CA LEU A 485 -5.22 7.28 -8.77
C LEU A 485 -5.47 6.46 -10.05
N SER A 486 -4.95 6.92 -11.19
CA SER A 486 -5.05 6.18 -12.45
C SER A 486 -4.29 4.85 -12.36
N ARG A 487 -3.08 4.84 -11.83
CA ARG A 487 -2.26 3.63 -11.66
C ARG A 487 -2.89 2.65 -10.69
N THR A 488 -3.35 3.10 -9.53
CA THR A 488 -4.03 2.26 -8.55
C THR A 488 -5.23 1.55 -9.16
N GLY A 489 -6.11 2.27 -9.85
CA GLY A 489 -7.24 1.65 -10.53
C GLY A 489 -6.83 0.70 -11.66
N GLN A 490 -5.76 1.02 -12.42
CA GLN A 490 -5.21 0.12 -13.43
C GLN A 490 -4.68 -1.17 -12.83
N GLN A 491 -3.98 -1.10 -11.70
CA GLN A 491 -3.42 -2.25 -10.98
C GLN A 491 -4.53 -3.11 -10.39
N THR A 492 -5.47 -2.53 -9.64
CA THR A 492 -6.60 -3.26 -9.03
C THR A 492 -7.43 -3.97 -10.08
N PHE A 493 -7.82 -3.28 -11.16
CA PHE A 493 -8.59 -3.91 -12.25
C PHE A 493 -7.74 -4.92 -13.03
N GLY A 494 -6.44 -4.67 -13.15
CA GLY A 494 -5.49 -5.59 -13.75
C GLY A 494 -5.39 -6.94 -13.02
N LYS A 495 -5.58 -6.97 -11.70
CA LYS A 495 -5.62 -8.22 -10.91
C LYS A 495 -6.76 -9.14 -11.37
N LEU A 496 -7.98 -8.61 -11.57
CA LEU A 496 -9.10 -9.37 -12.13
C LEU A 496 -8.81 -9.92 -13.53
N GLU A 497 -8.11 -9.15 -14.34
CA GLU A 497 -7.73 -9.58 -15.69
C GLU A 497 -6.65 -10.67 -15.69
N SER A 498 -5.70 -10.60 -14.74
CA SER A 498 -4.53 -11.48 -14.68
C SER A 498 -4.66 -12.64 -13.70
N CYS A 499 -5.65 -12.66 -12.79
CA CYS A 499 -5.86 -13.77 -11.87
C CYS A 499 -6.04 -15.10 -12.62
N ASP A 500 -5.68 -16.20 -12.00
CA ASP A 500 -5.75 -17.53 -12.60
C ASP A 500 -7.20 -18.05 -12.71
N THR A 501 -8.06 -17.57 -11.81
CA THR A 501 -9.48 -17.94 -11.73
C THR A 501 -10.29 -17.21 -12.81
N PRO A 502 -11.21 -17.90 -13.53
CA PRO A 502 -12.14 -17.25 -14.46
C PRO A 502 -13.01 -16.21 -13.79
N VAL A 503 -13.22 -15.06 -14.46
CA VAL A 503 -14.01 -13.93 -13.95
C VAL A 503 -15.21 -13.67 -14.84
N VAL A 504 -16.39 -13.55 -14.23
CA VAL A 504 -17.64 -13.11 -14.88
C VAL A 504 -18.06 -11.77 -14.31
N ALA A 505 -18.31 -10.77 -15.15
CA ALA A 505 -18.99 -9.55 -14.74
C ALA A 505 -20.50 -9.71 -15.00
N ALA A 506 -21.30 -9.63 -13.94
CA ALA A 506 -22.75 -9.64 -13.97
C ALA A 506 -23.27 -8.19 -13.94
N VAL A 507 -23.60 -7.67 -15.11
CA VAL A 507 -23.96 -6.26 -15.29
C VAL A 507 -25.46 -6.07 -15.28
N ASP A 508 -25.98 -5.43 -14.22
CA ASP A 508 -27.38 -5.02 -14.15
C ASP A 508 -27.50 -3.50 -13.93
N GLY A 509 -28.18 -2.81 -14.84
CA GLY A 509 -28.31 -1.36 -14.84
C GLY A 509 -27.08 -0.62 -15.41
N TYR A 510 -26.72 0.53 -14.82
CA TYR A 510 -25.65 1.37 -15.35
C TYR A 510 -24.25 0.75 -15.18
N CYS A 511 -23.51 0.69 -16.28
CA CYS A 511 -22.10 0.29 -16.37
C CYS A 511 -21.33 1.38 -17.12
N LEU A 512 -20.91 2.43 -16.40
CA LEU A 512 -20.41 3.66 -16.99
C LEU A 512 -18.98 3.97 -16.51
N GLY A 513 -18.17 4.59 -17.37
CA GLY A 513 -16.82 5.03 -17.04
C GLY A 513 -15.98 3.91 -16.40
N GLY A 514 -15.41 4.14 -15.23
CA GLY A 514 -14.67 3.13 -14.48
C GLY A 514 -15.42 1.81 -14.28
N GLY A 515 -16.76 1.82 -14.21
CA GLY A 515 -17.56 0.59 -14.16
C GLY A 515 -17.48 -0.22 -15.46
N MET A 516 -17.45 0.43 -16.61
CA MET A 516 -17.22 -0.24 -17.89
C MET A 516 -15.76 -0.69 -18.03
N GLU A 517 -14.80 0.04 -17.43
CA GLU A 517 -13.39 -0.35 -17.39
C GLU A 517 -13.20 -1.61 -16.51
N LEU A 518 -13.89 -1.66 -15.35
CA LEU A 518 -13.92 -2.84 -14.47
C LEU A 518 -14.53 -4.06 -15.20
N ALA A 519 -15.69 -3.90 -15.81
CA ALA A 519 -16.32 -4.97 -16.57
C ALA A 519 -15.46 -5.47 -17.74
N ALA A 520 -14.63 -4.60 -18.34
CA ALA A 520 -13.71 -4.97 -19.41
C ALA A 520 -12.58 -5.90 -18.95
N CYS A 521 -12.31 -5.98 -17.66
CA CYS A 521 -11.28 -6.86 -17.07
C CYS A 521 -11.79 -8.30 -16.87
N ALA A 522 -13.09 -8.53 -16.82
CA ALA A 522 -13.64 -9.86 -16.70
C ALA A 522 -13.44 -10.68 -18.00
N ASP A 523 -13.36 -11.99 -17.86
CA ASP A 523 -13.27 -12.91 -19.01
C ASP A 523 -14.58 -12.93 -19.80
N LEU A 524 -15.71 -13.04 -19.11
CA LEU A 524 -17.05 -12.98 -19.69
C LEU A 524 -17.90 -11.88 -19.04
N ARG A 525 -18.86 -11.35 -19.79
CA ARG A 525 -19.83 -10.35 -19.34
C ARG A 525 -21.23 -10.78 -19.70
N ILE A 526 -22.10 -10.98 -18.69
CA ILE A 526 -23.53 -11.16 -18.85
C ILE A 526 -24.24 -9.88 -18.46
N ALA A 527 -25.24 -9.45 -19.20
CA ALA A 527 -25.96 -8.22 -18.94
C ALA A 527 -27.48 -8.44 -18.90
N SER A 528 -28.17 -7.70 -18.02
CA SER A 528 -29.61 -7.59 -18.11
C SER A 528 -30.02 -6.73 -19.33
N ASP A 529 -31.22 -6.97 -19.87
CA ASP A 529 -31.78 -6.22 -20.99
C ASP A 529 -31.99 -4.74 -20.73
N ARG A 530 -31.98 -4.30 -19.46
CA ARG A 530 -32.07 -2.90 -19.03
C ARG A 530 -30.72 -2.21 -18.86
N SER A 531 -29.61 -2.91 -19.07
CA SER A 531 -28.28 -2.37 -18.82
C SER A 531 -27.87 -1.34 -19.87
N GLU A 532 -27.21 -0.28 -19.40
CA GLU A 532 -26.63 0.78 -20.23
C GLU A 532 -25.13 0.93 -19.99
N PHE A 533 -24.37 1.04 -21.08
CA PHE A 533 -22.91 1.11 -21.09
C PHE A 533 -22.43 2.42 -21.70
N GLY A 534 -21.29 2.93 -21.28
CA GLY A 534 -20.68 4.11 -21.88
C GLY A 534 -19.42 4.61 -21.16
N GLN A 535 -18.71 5.52 -21.83
CA GLN A 535 -17.50 6.18 -21.32
C GLN A 535 -17.70 7.70 -21.31
N PRO A 536 -18.34 8.26 -20.25
CA PRO A 536 -18.77 9.66 -20.23
C PRO A 536 -17.66 10.67 -19.85
N GLU A 537 -16.42 10.22 -19.62
CA GLU A 537 -15.31 11.02 -19.10
C GLU A 537 -15.00 12.25 -19.93
N HIS A 538 -15.14 12.18 -21.27
CA HIS A 538 -14.96 13.34 -22.15
C HIS A 538 -15.93 14.47 -21.84
N GLY A 539 -17.13 14.17 -21.34
CA GLY A 539 -18.09 15.16 -20.86
C GLY A 539 -17.61 15.96 -19.65
N LEU A 540 -16.64 15.41 -18.89
CA LEU A 540 -15.98 16.03 -17.75
C LEU A 540 -14.62 16.66 -18.12
N GLY A 541 -14.18 16.56 -19.38
CA GLY A 541 -12.85 16.99 -19.82
C GLY A 541 -11.74 16.00 -19.43
N LEU A 542 -12.11 14.76 -19.07
CA LEU A 542 -11.20 13.67 -18.72
C LEU A 542 -11.18 12.60 -19.82
N MET A 543 -10.37 11.59 -19.64
CA MET A 543 -10.35 10.37 -20.45
C MET A 543 -10.48 9.15 -19.54
N PRO A 544 -10.85 7.96 -20.08
CA PRO A 544 -10.79 6.72 -19.31
C PRO A 544 -9.39 6.54 -18.71
N GLY A 545 -9.31 6.33 -17.39
CA GLY A 545 -8.06 6.34 -16.64
C GLY A 545 -7.60 4.97 -16.14
N TRP A 546 -8.52 3.98 -16.07
CA TRP A 546 -8.26 2.68 -15.46
C TRP A 546 -8.11 1.53 -16.46
N GLY A 547 -7.69 1.88 -17.69
CA GLY A 547 -7.35 0.93 -18.76
C GLY A 547 -8.36 0.83 -19.89
N GLY A 548 -9.46 1.60 -19.85
CA GLY A 548 -10.51 1.57 -20.89
C GLY A 548 -10.00 1.88 -22.29
N THR A 549 -9.05 2.78 -22.44
CA THR A 549 -8.44 3.09 -23.74
C THR A 549 -7.76 1.89 -24.40
N GLN A 550 -7.21 0.97 -23.61
CA GLN A 550 -6.50 -0.22 -24.08
C GLN A 550 -7.47 -1.40 -24.22
N ARG A 551 -8.19 -1.73 -23.13
CA ARG A 551 -9.06 -2.90 -23.09
C ARG A 551 -10.24 -2.81 -24.06
N LEU A 552 -10.90 -1.65 -24.14
CA LEU A 552 -12.01 -1.48 -25.10
C LEU A 552 -11.52 -1.52 -26.55
N ALA A 553 -10.36 -0.94 -26.84
CA ALA A 553 -9.77 -1.04 -28.17
C ALA A 553 -9.44 -2.47 -28.57
N HIS A 554 -8.99 -3.29 -27.60
CA HIS A 554 -8.73 -4.70 -27.83
C HIS A 554 -10.02 -5.52 -28.02
N LEU A 555 -11.04 -5.32 -27.17
CA LEU A 555 -12.28 -6.06 -27.21
C LEU A 555 -13.18 -5.70 -28.40
N LEU A 556 -13.29 -4.42 -28.73
CA LEU A 556 -14.25 -3.89 -29.71
C LEU A 556 -13.62 -3.47 -31.05
N GLY A 557 -12.29 -3.36 -31.07
CA GLY A 557 -11.55 -2.71 -32.13
C GLY A 557 -11.53 -1.18 -31.96
N GLU A 558 -10.43 -0.57 -32.42
CA GLU A 558 -10.08 0.84 -32.18
C GLU A 558 -11.18 1.83 -32.61
N SER A 559 -11.87 1.58 -33.72
CA SER A 559 -12.89 2.48 -34.23
C SER A 559 -14.10 2.60 -33.30
N ARG A 560 -14.60 1.49 -32.78
CA ARG A 560 -15.75 1.46 -31.85
C ARG A 560 -15.38 1.96 -30.47
N ALA A 561 -14.20 1.61 -29.99
CA ALA A 561 -13.69 2.17 -28.74
C ALA A 561 -13.61 3.69 -28.79
N LYS A 562 -13.08 4.26 -29.88
CA LYS A 562 -13.06 5.71 -30.11
C LYS A 562 -14.45 6.32 -30.20
N GLU A 563 -15.39 5.67 -30.89
CA GLU A 563 -16.79 6.12 -30.95
C GLU A 563 -17.38 6.26 -29.55
N ILE A 564 -17.32 5.21 -28.73
CA ILE A 564 -17.86 5.19 -27.37
C ILE A 564 -17.17 6.26 -26.49
N ILE A 565 -15.84 6.32 -26.51
CA ILE A 565 -15.07 7.22 -25.66
C ILE A 565 -15.25 8.69 -26.09
N PHE A 566 -15.18 8.99 -27.40
CA PHE A 566 -15.21 10.38 -27.88
C PHE A 566 -16.59 11.00 -27.82
N THR A 567 -17.65 10.20 -28.04
CA THR A 567 -19.02 10.70 -27.99
C THR A 567 -19.55 10.76 -26.56
N GLY A 568 -19.07 9.88 -25.67
CA GLY A 568 -19.62 9.74 -24.32
C GLY A 568 -21.08 9.28 -24.30
N GLU A 569 -21.57 8.76 -25.44
CA GLU A 569 -22.96 8.28 -25.56
C GLU A 569 -23.16 6.96 -24.80
N ARG A 570 -24.41 6.68 -24.46
CA ARG A 570 -24.81 5.43 -23.81
C ARG A 570 -25.37 4.46 -24.83
N TYR A 571 -25.06 3.19 -24.64
CA TYR A 571 -25.44 2.09 -25.49
C TYR A 571 -26.19 1.05 -24.66
N ASP A 572 -27.27 0.50 -25.19
CA ASP A 572 -28.01 -0.58 -24.56
C ASP A 572 -27.25 -1.93 -24.63
N ALA A 573 -27.69 -2.90 -23.82
CA ALA A 573 -27.06 -4.22 -23.72
C ALA A 573 -27.02 -4.97 -25.06
N GLU A 574 -28.08 -4.88 -25.87
CA GLU A 574 -28.17 -5.52 -27.17
C GLU A 574 -27.15 -4.95 -28.16
N THR A 575 -26.98 -3.64 -28.17
CA THR A 575 -25.95 -2.97 -28.97
C THR A 575 -24.56 -3.39 -28.55
N MET A 576 -24.30 -3.47 -27.24
CA MET A 576 -23.00 -3.88 -26.71
C MET A 576 -22.73 -5.38 -26.95
N ALA A 577 -23.76 -6.23 -26.98
CA ALA A 577 -23.65 -7.60 -27.42
C ALA A 577 -23.31 -7.70 -28.92
N ALA A 578 -23.99 -6.91 -29.74
CA ALA A 578 -23.68 -6.82 -31.18
C ALA A 578 -22.26 -6.30 -31.46
N TYR A 579 -21.71 -5.48 -30.57
CA TYR A 579 -20.34 -5.01 -30.64
C TYR A 579 -19.32 -6.04 -30.12
N GLY A 580 -19.76 -7.05 -29.39
CA GLY A 580 -18.91 -8.10 -28.82
C GLY A 580 -18.36 -7.78 -27.43
N PHE A 581 -18.87 -6.74 -26.77
CA PHE A 581 -18.52 -6.44 -25.38
C PHE A 581 -19.27 -7.36 -24.41
N VAL A 582 -20.58 -7.50 -24.56
CA VAL A 582 -21.43 -8.39 -23.78
C VAL A 582 -21.49 -9.76 -24.43
N SER A 583 -21.28 -10.81 -23.65
CA SER A 583 -21.31 -12.20 -24.11
C SER A 583 -22.75 -12.72 -24.24
N GLU A 584 -23.64 -12.30 -23.33
CA GLU A 584 -25.02 -12.73 -23.26
C GLU A 584 -25.89 -11.63 -22.67
N VAL A 585 -27.10 -11.44 -23.24
CA VAL A 585 -28.13 -10.53 -22.71
C VAL A 585 -29.32 -11.38 -22.28
N VAL A 586 -29.80 -11.17 -21.06
CA VAL A 586 -30.89 -11.90 -20.46
C VAL A 586 -31.96 -10.95 -19.93
N ASP A 587 -33.19 -11.46 -19.79
CA ASP A 587 -34.28 -10.72 -19.16
C ASP A 587 -33.93 -10.36 -17.71
N SER A 588 -34.22 -9.13 -17.30
CA SER A 588 -33.87 -8.66 -15.95
C SER A 588 -34.55 -9.45 -14.81
N GLU A 589 -35.67 -10.12 -15.07
CA GLU A 589 -36.32 -10.99 -14.08
C GLU A 589 -35.57 -12.32 -13.86
N ALA A 590 -34.79 -12.79 -14.85
CA ALA A 590 -34.01 -14.03 -14.79
C ALA A 590 -32.50 -13.78 -14.58
N PHE A 591 -32.07 -12.51 -14.43
CA PHE A 591 -30.68 -12.11 -14.51
C PHE A 591 -29.79 -12.76 -13.46
N ASP A 592 -30.19 -12.72 -12.18
CA ASP A 592 -29.38 -13.25 -11.07
C ASP A 592 -29.15 -14.76 -11.21
N GLU A 593 -30.20 -15.51 -11.58
CA GLU A 593 -30.12 -16.96 -11.80
C GLU A 593 -29.19 -17.28 -12.98
N ALA A 594 -29.33 -16.58 -14.09
CA ALA A 594 -28.52 -16.79 -15.29
C ALA A 594 -27.02 -16.42 -15.05
N ALA A 595 -26.75 -15.38 -14.26
CA ALA A 595 -25.37 -15.00 -13.92
C ALA A 595 -24.68 -16.07 -13.07
N ILE A 596 -25.38 -16.62 -12.08
CA ILE A 596 -24.87 -17.73 -11.24
C ILE A 596 -24.67 -18.98 -12.11
N GLU A 597 -25.63 -19.34 -12.95
CA GLU A 597 -25.55 -20.53 -13.84
C GLU A 597 -24.34 -20.43 -14.79
N LEU A 598 -24.05 -19.22 -15.33
CA LEU A 598 -22.86 -18.99 -16.15
C LEU A 598 -21.56 -19.18 -15.34
N ALA A 599 -21.51 -18.65 -14.12
CA ALA A 599 -20.36 -18.78 -13.24
C ALA A 599 -20.13 -20.24 -12.80
N GLU A 600 -21.19 -20.98 -12.45
CA GLU A 600 -21.13 -22.42 -12.12
C GLU A 600 -20.62 -23.26 -13.30
N LYS A 601 -21.04 -22.91 -14.51
CA LYS A 601 -20.54 -23.57 -15.73
C LYS A 601 -19.04 -23.40 -15.91
N LEU A 602 -18.50 -22.23 -15.59
CA LEU A 602 -17.06 -22.01 -15.60
C LEU A 602 -16.38 -22.73 -14.43
N ALA A 603 -16.97 -22.70 -13.24
CA ALA A 603 -16.44 -23.38 -12.06
C ALA A 603 -16.39 -24.91 -12.21
N ALA A 604 -17.27 -25.49 -13.00
CA ALA A 604 -17.27 -26.92 -13.35
C ALA A 604 -16.18 -27.28 -14.40
N GLY A 605 -15.54 -26.30 -15.03
CA GLY A 605 -14.49 -26.52 -16.04
C GLY A 605 -13.16 -26.99 -15.44
N PRO A 606 -12.20 -27.40 -16.29
CA PRO A 606 -10.86 -27.84 -15.86
C PRO A 606 -9.99 -26.63 -15.47
N PRO A 607 -9.71 -26.41 -14.17
CA PRO A 607 -9.14 -25.14 -13.70
C PRO A 607 -7.72 -24.89 -14.22
N VAL A 608 -6.87 -25.91 -14.29
CA VAL A 608 -5.50 -25.78 -14.83
C VAL A 608 -5.52 -25.38 -16.30
N ALA A 609 -6.43 -25.96 -17.09
CA ALA A 609 -6.55 -25.61 -18.51
C ALA A 609 -7.12 -24.19 -18.70
N GLN A 610 -8.09 -23.78 -17.88
CA GLN A 610 -8.64 -22.41 -17.89
C GLN A 610 -7.57 -21.38 -17.55
N LYS A 611 -6.81 -21.59 -16.47
CA LYS A 611 -5.67 -20.76 -16.06
C LYS A 611 -4.67 -20.55 -17.19
N PHE A 612 -4.17 -21.62 -17.78
CA PHE A 612 -3.18 -21.51 -18.86
C PHE A 612 -3.76 -20.91 -20.13
N THR A 613 -5.03 -21.17 -20.45
CA THR A 613 -5.71 -20.53 -21.58
C THR A 613 -5.75 -19.02 -21.41
N LYS A 614 -6.15 -18.53 -20.22
CA LYS A 614 -6.18 -17.12 -19.87
C LYS A 614 -4.79 -16.50 -19.99
N ARG A 615 -3.77 -17.10 -19.39
CA ARG A 615 -2.37 -16.61 -19.46
C ARG A 615 -1.84 -16.56 -20.90
N ALA A 616 -2.08 -17.59 -21.72
CA ALA A 616 -1.65 -17.61 -23.11
C ALA A 616 -2.30 -16.52 -23.94
N MET A 617 -3.61 -16.30 -23.74
CA MET A 617 -4.35 -15.24 -24.44
C MET A 617 -3.89 -13.84 -24.02
N LEU A 618 -3.61 -13.60 -22.73
CA LEU A 618 -3.09 -12.33 -22.24
C LEU A 618 -1.71 -12.03 -22.83
N ALA A 619 -0.77 -12.97 -22.74
CA ALA A 619 0.57 -12.81 -23.31
C ALA A 619 0.55 -12.61 -24.84
N GLY A 620 -0.42 -13.23 -25.52
CA GLY A 620 -0.64 -13.10 -26.96
C GLY A 620 -1.07 -11.69 -27.41
N ARG A 621 -1.57 -10.84 -26.50
CA ARG A 621 -1.92 -9.44 -26.83
C ARG A 621 -0.70 -8.61 -27.21
N ASP A 622 0.41 -8.80 -26.50
CA ASP A 622 1.63 -8.06 -26.73
C ASP A 622 2.53 -8.75 -27.77
N SER A 623 2.55 -10.09 -27.75
CA SER A 623 3.36 -10.90 -28.63
C SER A 623 2.68 -12.23 -28.93
N ILE A 624 2.26 -12.44 -30.17
CA ILE A 624 1.65 -13.70 -30.59
C ILE A 624 2.63 -14.88 -30.38
N ASP A 625 3.94 -14.67 -30.55
CA ASP A 625 4.93 -15.72 -30.37
C ASP A 625 5.05 -16.12 -28.89
N ALA A 626 4.93 -15.16 -27.95
CA ALA A 626 4.92 -15.44 -26.52
C ALA A 626 3.65 -16.22 -26.12
N GLY A 627 2.49 -15.82 -26.62
CA GLY A 627 1.25 -16.55 -26.40
C GLY A 627 1.30 -18.01 -26.91
N LEU A 628 1.82 -18.21 -28.13
CA LEU A 628 1.99 -19.54 -28.72
C LEU A 628 3.00 -20.40 -27.95
N GLU A 629 4.06 -19.82 -27.40
CA GLU A 629 5.04 -20.56 -26.59
C GLU A 629 4.40 -21.03 -25.27
N ILE A 630 3.64 -20.17 -24.58
CA ILE A 630 2.88 -20.55 -23.37
C ILE A 630 1.86 -21.63 -23.70
N GLU A 631 1.11 -21.50 -24.80
CA GLU A 631 0.14 -22.49 -25.26
C GLU A 631 0.79 -23.87 -25.48
N ALA A 632 1.95 -23.90 -26.15
CA ALA A 632 2.66 -25.15 -26.42
C ALA A 632 3.16 -25.82 -25.13
N GLN A 633 3.72 -25.05 -24.20
CA GLN A 633 4.19 -25.55 -22.91
C GLN A 633 3.02 -26.04 -22.04
N ALA A 634 1.96 -25.24 -21.95
CA ALA A 634 0.76 -25.58 -21.22
C ALA A 634 0.09 -26.85 -21.77
N PHE A 635 -0.05 -26.97 -23.09
CA PHE A 635 -0.59 -28.17 -23.72
C PHE A 635 0.20 -29.42 -23.34
N GLY A 636 1.55 -29.31 -23.34
CA GLY A 636 2.41 -30.41 -22.90
C GLY A 636 2.22 -30.76 -21.42
N HIS A 637 2.05 -29.76 -20.55
CA HIS A 637 1.78 -29.96 -19.12
C HIS A 637 0.43 -30.65 -18.89
N LEU A 638 -0.63 -30.19 -19.56
CA LEU A 638 -1.99 -30.73 -19.45
C LEU A 638 -2.10 -32.20 -19.86
N LEU A 639 -1.19 -32.70 -20.72
CA LEU A 639 -1.15 -34.13 -21.05
C LEU A 639 -0.80 -35.03 -19.86
N GLY A 640 -0.28 -34.47 -18.79
CA GLY A 640 0.10 -35.19 -17.57
C GLY A 640 -0.91 -35.07 -16.41
N THR A 641 -2.04 -34.35 -16.59
CA THR A 641 -3.02 -34.11 -15.53
C THR A 641 -4.04 -35.25 -15.44
N ASP A 642 -4.59 -35.44 -14.23
CA ASP A 642 -5.69 -36.36 -13.99
C ASP A 642 -6.99 -35.84 -14.63
N ASP A 643 -7.16 -34.53 -14.76
CA ASP A 643 -8.28 -33.89 -15.45
C ASP A 643 -8.37 -34.31 -16.93
N LEU A 644 -7.23 -34.52 -17.62
CA LEU A 644 -7.26 -35.08 -18.98
C LEU A 644 -7.84 -36.50 -19.01
N LEU A 645 -7.43 -37.34 -18.05
CA LEU A 645 -7.93 -38.71 -17.96
C LEU A 645 -9.43 -38.76 -17.66
N GLU A 646 -9.89 -37.89 -16.76
CA GLU A 646 -11.29 -37.72 -16.43
C GLU A 646 -12.09 -37.22 -17.64
N GLY A 647 -11.61 -36.20 -18.34
CA GLY A 647 -12.23 -35.68 -19.55
C GLY A 647 -12.38 -36.74 -20.65
N ILE A 648 -11.33 -37.59 -20.86
CA ILE A 648 -11.41 -38.72 -21.80
C ILE A 648 -12.42 -39.75 -21.32
N ARG A 649 -12.46 -40.07 -20.02
CA ARG A 649 -13.42 -41.00 -19.44
C ARG A 649 -14.87 -40.51 -19.67
N ALA A 650 -15.15 -39.28 -19.28
CA ALA A 650 -16.47 -38.68 -19.41
C ALA A 650 -16.92 -38.61 -20.86
N PHE A 651 -16.05 -38.20 -21.79
CA PHE A 651 -16.33 -38.16 -23.23
C PHE A 651 -16.67 -39.56 -23.81
N THR A 652 -16.04 -40.63 -23.32
CA THR A 652 -16.27 -42.00 -23.82
C THR A 652 -17.49 -42.67 -23.21
N SER A 653 -17.93 -42.25 -22.02
CA SER A 653 -19.09 -42.79 -21.29
C SER A 653 -20.38 -41.96 -21.43
N ASP A 654 -20.29 -40.82 -22.11
CA ASP A 654 -21.38 -39.82 -22.25
C ASP A 654 -21.87 -39.30 -20.89
N ASP A 655 -20.91 -39.18 -19.93
CA ASP A 655 -21.13 -38.62 -18.59
C ASP A 655 -20.58 -37.18 -18.53
N ASP A 656 -20.97 -36.41 -17.53
CA ASP A 656 -20.35 -35.12 -17.20
C ASP A 656 -18.99 -35.33 -16.48
N PRO A 657 -17.94 -34.60 -16.85
CA PRO A 657 -16.63 -34.70 -16.19
C PRO A 657 -16.63 -34.00 -14.81
N ALA A 658 -15.89 -34.58 -13.87
CA ALA A 658 -15.66 -34.00 -12.55
C ALA A 658 -14.16 -33.60 -12.42
N PHE A 659 -13.82 -32.40 -12.87
CA PHE A 659 -12.46 -31.90 -12.84
C PHE A 659 -12.01 -31.48 -11.43
N THR A 660 -10.80 -31.85 -11.04
CA THR A 660 -10.22 -31.60 -9.71
C THR A 660 -9.12 -30.55 -9.73
N GLY A 661 -8.46 -30.38 -10.88
CA GLY A 661 -7.30 -29.49 -11.01
C GLY A 661 -5.96 -30.21 -10.72
N GLU A 662 -5.96 -31.55 -10.63
CA GLU A 662 -4.77 -32.37 -10.40
C GLU A 662 -4.15 -32.95 -11.68
#